data_a12c44198514f3be1e1cf339f6f40c59
#
_entry.id   a12c44198514f3be1e1cf339f6f40c59
#
_cell.length_a   1.000
_cell.length_b   1.000
_cell.length_c   1.000
_cell.angle_alpha   90.00
_cell.angle_beta   90.00
_cell.angle_gamma   90.00
#
_symmetry.space_group_name_H-M   'P 1'
#
loop_
_entity.id
_entity.type
_entity.pdbx_description
1 polymer ?
#
loop_
_entity_poly.entity_id
_entity_poly.type
_entity_poly.pdbx_seq_one_letter_code
_entity_poly.pdbx_strand_id
1 'polypeptide(L)'
;MNISINLSYSFPRHICLTVFLLLGIAKGYAQGAENMKTEVFEHIKLPAQEQELKVGLVLSGGGAKGLAHIGALKVIEDSGVQIDYIAGTSMGAIVGALYASGYRANELDSIFRQINFNSLIQDDFSRSSKTFYEKEDAERYAISLPFDGYKISFPQAISGGQKVYNELVSLLYHVKDVRDFNQLPIPFFCMATDIENGTAIRLDNGYLPEAIMASGTFPSLFEPMELDGKLLIDGGVLNNYPIAELKSLGANFIVGVDVQHDLSSRASLGSATDILLQINNFRTAEAMKTKSNDTDIYIRPNMAPYSVIDFDRGVEIVAEGARTAFLKEKALIELSKKQLKRKLKDQTPLWNTYRKDTLNITYIEVNGMVNYSDDYVKGKLRFKEGDQIKFEDLKRGINNLAATNNFNTIRYKLIEKTTGLGLILNLKESDNKTNIRFGAHYDKLYKSAALVNITQKNFLRKDDVLSLDFIFGDYLRYQIDYYVDKGFNWSFGLRSKLNDFNFDIPYKVLEKNFRLPDDPNLNAVNMDFTDFTNQFYIQTVYKNAFSISLGLEHKWIKYSSDTFLQESTQTNNSSVLTLEKSHYASVYGQLRFDTLDDFFFPSKGFYLETDFHTYFLSSDFNGTFNPFSIFRSKAIAALNFTKNWSFVLAPEVGIKSGSSGTKSLDFALGGLGAPQTNNFIPFLGYDFIAIPGDSFLKMKATLDFEITPKNHFIVAANIAKVTDDILRPGSFKRAPSYFGYGLGYGFESIIGPMQMMYTKSPLNGNGSVFFSLGFPF
;
A
#
# COMPACT_ATOMS: atom_id res chain seq x y z
N MET A 1 -24.16 -33.08 -42.29
CA MET A 1 -23.85 -32.59 -43.65
C MET A 1 -22.32 -32.61 -43.74
N ASN A 2 -21.80 -33.65 -44.34
CA ASN A 2 -20.36 -33.93 -44.48
C ASN A 2 -19.82 -33.12 -45.65
N ILE A 3 -18.72 -32.40 -45.45
CA ILE A 3 -17.90 -31.89 -46.55
C ILE A 3 -16.46 -32.35 -46.30
N SER A 4 -16.03 -33.31 -47.07
CA SER A 4 -14.66 -33.80 -47.19
C SER A 4 -13.92 -32.92 -48.22
N ILE A 5 -12.78 -32.36 -47.86
CA ILE A 5 -11.87 -31.69 -48.80
C ILE A 5 -10.61 -32.56 -48.94
N ASN A 6 -10.45 -33.12 -50.15
CA ASN A 6 -9.24 -33.76 -50.63
C ASN A 6 -8.23 -32.71 -51.04
N LEU A 7 -7.02 -32.76 -50.49
CA LEU A 7 -5.84 -32.04 -51.00
C LEU A 7 -4.76 -33.02 -51.40
N SER A 8 -4.62 -33.21 -52.73
CA SER A 8 -3.53 -33.92 -53.37
C SER A 8 -2.29 -32.99 -53.45
N TYR A 9 -1.19 -33.36 -52.82
CA TYR A 9 0.12 -32.73 -53.04
C TYR A 9 0.95 -33.55 -54.03
N SER A 10 1.25 -32.94 -55.16
CA SER A 10 2.23 -33.42 -56.13
C SER A 10 3.64 -32.92 -55.74
N PHE A 11 4.57 -33.83 -55.51
CA PHE A 11 5.98 -33.55 -55.30
C PHE A 11 6.70 -33.35 -56.67
N PRO A 12 7.53 -32.33 -56.86
CA PRO A 12 8.35 -32.22 -58.06
C PRO A 12 9.65 -33.04 -57.95
N ARG A 13 9.88 -33.86 -59.00
CA ARG A 13 10.99 -34.79 -59.21
C ARG A 13 12.28 -34.08 -59.67
N HIS A 14 12.88 -33.17 -58.91
CA HIS A 14 14.15 -32.53 -59.35
C HIS A 14 15.27 -32.40 -58.27
N ILE A 15 15.19 -33.16 -57.16
CA ILE A 15 16.25 -33.09 -56.10
C ILE A 15 17.21 -34.30 -56.09
N CYS A 16 17.05 -35.29 -57.00
CA CYS A 16 17.91 -36.46 -57.02
C CYS A 16 19.18 -36.36 -57.96
N LEU A 17 19.36 -35.24 -58.63
CA LEU A 17 20.51 -35.15 -59.60
C LEU A 17 21.69 -34.34 -59.07
N THR A 18 21.60 -33.63 -57.97
CA THR A 18 22.69 -32.76 -57.45
C THR A 18 23.56 -33.41 -56.36
N VAL A 19 23.13 -34.56 -55.81
CA VAL A 19 23.96 -35.29 -54.80
C VAL A 19 24.96 -36.26 -55.44
N PHE A 20 24.75 -36.65 -56.69
CA PHE A 20 25.69 -37.56 -57.37
C PHE A 20 26.88 -36.86 -58.05
N LEU A 21 26.88 -35.52 -58.21
CA LEU A 21 28.02 -34.77 -58.81
C LEU A 21 29.05 -34.29 -57.78
N LEU A 22 28.75 -34.33 -56.50
CA LEU A 22 29.69 -33.92 -55.40
C LEU A 22 30.51 -35.08 -54.83
N LEU A 23 30.17 -36.34 -55.16
CA LEU A 23 30.94 -37.50 -54.73
C LEU A 23 32.00 -37.97 -55.78
N GLY A 24 32.06 -37.32 -56.95
CA GLY A 24 33.03 -37.63 -58.03
C GLY A 24 34.35 -36.84 -57.94
N ILE A 25 34.45 -35.79 -57.15
CA ILE A 25 35.63 -34.90 -57.10
C ILE A 25 36.57 -35.26 -55.90
N ALA A 26 36.13 -36.10 -54.97
CA ALA A 26 36.92 -36.48 -53.80
C ALA A 26 37.88 -37.69 -54.00
N LYS A 27 37.97 -38.26 -55.20
CA LYS A 27 38.84 -39.42 -55.54
C LYS A 27 40.09 -39.10 -56.39
N GLY A 28 40.32 -37.80 -56.70
CA GLY A 28 41.43 -37.37 -57.61
C GLY A 28 42.65 -36.78 -56.94
N TYR A 29 42.71 -36.71 -55.61
CA TYR A 29 43.88 -36.08 -54.93
C TYR A 29 44.58 -36.94 -53.89
N ALA A 30 44.62 -38.24 -54.10
CA ALA A 30 45.32 -39.15 -53.19
C ALA A 30 46.41 -40.04 -53.94
N GLN A 31 47.14 -39.44 -54.84
CA GLN A 31 48.36 -40.08 -55.40
C GLN A 31 49.32 -38.98 -55.86
N GLY A 32 50.23 -38.58 -54.98
CA GLY A 32 51.32 -37.65 -55.36
C GLY A 32 51.94 -36.94 -54.20
N ALA A 33 52.40 -37.64 -53.17
CA ALA A 33 53.38 -37.10 -52.22
C ALA A 33 54.06 -38.23 -51.43
N GLU A 34 54.89 -38.99 -52.16
CA GLU A 34 56.01 -39.68 -51.55
C GLU A 34 57.30 -38.98 -51.99
N ASN A 35 58.12 -38.61 -51.00
CA ASN A 35 59.42 -37.98 -51.02
C ASN A 35 59.45 -36.44 -50.77
N MET A 36 59.33 -36.09 -49.52
CA MET A 36 60.09 -34.97 -48.97
C MET A 36 60.58 -35.30 -47.55
N LYS A 37 61.91 -35.14 -47.39
CA LYS A 37 62.65 -35.47 -46.19
C LYS A 37 62.12 -34.84 -44.94
N THR A 38 62.01 -35.66 -43.89
CA THR A 38 61.74 -35.27 -42.52
C THR A 38 62.80 -34.35 -41.95
N GLU A 39 62.59 -33.07 -41.96
CA GLU A 39 63.30 -32.16 -41.04
C GLU A 39 62.58 -32.21 -39.71
N VAL A 40 63.31 -32.62 -38.67
CA VAL A 40 62.84 -32.63 -37.27
C VAL A 40 62.71 -31.19 -36.82
N PHE A 41 61.52 -30.66 -36.86
CA PHE A 41 61.20 -29.46 -36.07
C PHE A 41 61.06 -29.91 -34.61
N GLU A 42 62.07 -29.58 -33.79
CA GLU A 42 61.90 -29.56 -32.34
C GLU A 42 60.63 -28.74 -32.02
N HIS A 43 59.61 -29.38 -31.47
CA HIS A 43 58.50 -28.69 -30.83
C HIS A 43 59.07 -27.84 -29.70
N ILE A 44 59.27 -26.54 -29.94
CA ILE A 44 59.29 -25.53 -28.89
C ILE A 44 57.95 -25.62 -28.23
N LYS A 45 57.85 -26.31 -27.08
CA LYS A 45 56.74 -26.16 -26.15
C LYS A 45 56.76 -24.70 -25.72
N LEU A 46 55.93 -23.87 -26.37
CA LEU A 46 55.55 -22.59 -25.80
C LEU A 46 55.09 -22.89 -24.36
N PRO A 47 55.61 -22.18 -23.35
CA PRO A 47 55.14 -22.36 -22.00
C PRO A 47 53.62 -22.17 -22.06
N ALA A 48 52.87 -23.12 -21.50
CA ALA A 48 51.44 -22.98 -21.36
C ALA A 48 51.21 -21.60 -20.75
N GLN A 49 50.60 -20.70 -21.50
CA GLN A 49 50.17 -19.39 -20.96
C GLN A 49 49.38 -19.73 -19.74
N GLU A 50 49.92 -19.45 -18.55
CA GLU A 50 49.11 -19.54 -17.31
C GLU A 50 47.86 -18.71 -17.55
N GLN A 51 46.73 -19.38 -17.70
CA GLN A 51 45.48 -18.72 -17.93
C GLN A 51 45.27 -17.79 -16.74
N GLU A 52 45.12 -16.49 -17.00
CA GLU A 52 44.86 -15.50 -15.95
C GLU A 52 43.64 -15.97 -15.10
N LEU A 53 43.84 -16.03 -13.79
CA LEU A 53 42.81 -16.50 -12.87
C LEU A 53 41.66 -15.51 -12.83
N LYS A 54 40.49 -15.90 -13.32
CA LYS A 54 39.24 -15.11 -13.36
C LYS A 54 38.24 -15.70 -12.37
N VAL A 55 38.04 -15.00 -11.27
CA VAL A 55 37.13 -15.44 -10.19
C VAL A 55 35.72 -15.00 -10.43
N GLY A 56 34.81 -15.97 -10.57
CA GLY A 56 33.38 -15.76 -10.63
C GLY A 56 32.70 -15.99 -9.28
N LEU A 57 31.81 -15.13 -8.90
CA LEU A 57 30.95 -15.27 -7.70
C LEU A 57 29.51 -15.64 -8.09
N VAL A 58 28.99 -16.76 -7.56
CA VAL A 58 27.61 -17.19 -7.74
C VAL A 58 26.85 -16.99 -6.44
N LEU A 59 25.70 -16.32 -6.50
CA LEU A 59 24.81 -16.06 -5.37
C LEU A 59 23.42 -16.66 -5.66
N SER A 60 23.01 -17.68 -4.91
CA SER A 60 21.73 -18.34 -5.11
C SER A 60 20.56 -17.48 -4.64
N GLY A 61 19.35 -17.78 -5.14
CA GLY A 61 18.11 -17.25 -4.58
C GLY A 61 17.74 -17.93 -3.25
N GLY A 62 16.86 -17.25 -2.48
CA GLY A 62 16.41 -17.80 -1.20
C GLY A 62 15.55 -16.83 -0.34
N GLY A 63 15.04 -15.74 -0.91
CA GLY A 63 14.29 -14.74 -0.15
C GLY A 63 15.12 -14.20 1.02
N ALA A 64 14.54 -14.14 2.24
CA ALA A 64 15.24 -13.67 3.44
C ALA A 64 16.56 -14.39 3.73
N LYS A 65 16.67 -15.70 3.40
CA LYS A 65 17.91 -16.47 3.54
C LYS A 65 19.07 -15.88 2.74
N GLY A 66 18.76 -15.19 1.64
CA GLY A 66 19.76 -14.49 0.82
C GLY A 66 20.51 -13.37 1.54
N LEU A 67 20.04 -12.90 2.70
CA LEU A 67 20.81 -11.97 3.54
C LEU A 67 22.13 -12.58 4.04
N ALA A 68 22.24 -13.92 4.06
CA ALA A 68 23.49 -14.61 4.37
C ALA A 68 24.62 -14.30 3.36
N HIS A 69 24.28 -13.94 2.12
CA HIS A 69 25.26 -13.50 1.12
C HIS A 69 26.06 -12.29 1.62
N ILE A 70 25.43 -11.36 2.35
CA ILE A 70 26.10 -10.18 2.90
C ILE A 70 27.16 -10.61 3.91
N GLY A 71 26.83 -11.57 4.78
CA GLY A 71 27.78 -12.12 5.73
C GLY A 71 28.95 -12.83 5.06
N ALA A 72 28.69 -13.63 4.02
CA ALA A 72 29.72 -14.30 3.23
C ALA A 72 30.60 -13.29 2.47
N LEU A 73 30.02 -12.25 1.88
CA LEU A 73 30.76 -11.19 1.19
C LEU A 73 31.73 -10.45 2.11
N LYS A 74 31.40 -10.22 3.39
CA LYS A 74 32.35 -9.63 4.37
C LYS A 74 33.61 -10.45 4.48
N VAL A 75 33.47 -11.77 4.65
CA VAL A 75 34.64 -12.67 4.77
C VAL A 75 35.41 -12.77 3.47
N ILE A 76 34.75 -12.76 2.32
CA ILE A 76 35.39 -12.78 0.98
C ILE A 76 36.22 -11.49 0.79
N GLU A 77 35.65 -10.32 1.13
CA GLU A 77 36.37 -9.03 1.09
C GLU A 77 37.57 -9.02 2.04
N ASP A 78 37.37 -9.41 3.31
CA ASP A 78 38.42 -9.43 4.33
C ASP A 78 39.55 -10.38 4.00
N SER A 79 39.25 -11.46 3.24
CA SER A 79 40.24 -12.40 2.73
C SER A 79 41.06 -11.85 1.53
N GLY A 80 40.68 -10.66 1.01
CA GLY A 80 41.34 -9.98 -0.11
C GLY A 80 41.09 -10.58 -1.47
N VAL A 81 40.01 -11.38 -1.65
CA VAL A 81 39.62 -11.96 -2.92
C VAL A 81 39.04 -10.89 -3.84
N GLN A 82 39.54 -10.82 -5.08
CA GLN A 82 39.01 -9.95 -6.13
C GLN A 82 38.07 -10.74 -7.01
N ILE A 83 36.82 -10.25 -7.14
CA ILE A 83 35.77 -10.86 -7.97
C ILE A 83 35.81 -10.23 -9.37
N ASP A 84 35.86 -11.06 -10.41
CA ASP A 84 35.88 -10.64 -11.82
C ASP A 84 34.49 -10.64 -12.46
N TYR A 85 33.59 -11.52 -12.00
CA TYR A 85 32.21 -11.67 -12.51
C TYR A 85 31.28 -12.04 -11.38
N ILE A 86 30.02 -11.56 -11.44
CA ILE A 86 28.98 -11.92 -10.48
C ILE A 86 27.75 -12.44 -11.22
N ALA A 87 27.23 -13.56 -10.77
CA ALA A 87 25.96 -14.12 -11.19
C ALA A 87 25.02 -14.28 -10.00
N GLY A 88 23.78 -13.85 -10.13
CA GLY A 88 22.82 -13.92 -9.05
C GLY A 88 21.43 -14.36 -9.50
N THR A 89 20.65 -14.91 -8.56
CA THR A 89 19.24 -15.23 -8.75
C THR A 89 18.44 -14.71 -7.55
N SER A 90 17.27 -14.07 -7.81
CA SER A 90 16.38 -13.60 -6.74
C SER A 90 17.11 -12.67 -5.74
N MET A 91 17.10 -12.94 -4.45
CA MET A 91 17.84 -12.16 -3.45
C MET A 91 19.36 -12.14 -3.76
N GLY A 92 19.91 -13.22 -4.30
CA GLY A 92 21.30 -13.25 -4.77
C GLY A 92 21.55 -12.29 -5.93
N ALA A 93 20.55 -12.04 -6.79
CA ALA A 93 20.62 -11.00 -7.83
C ALA A 93 20.60 -9.60 -7.23
N ILE A 94 19.78 -9.35 -6.21
CA ILE A 94 19.69 -8.04 -5.54
C ILE A 94 21.02 -7.73 -4.83
N VAL A 95 21.51 -8.63 -3.99
CA VAL A 95 22.78 -8.45 -3.28
C VAL A 95 23.94 -8.37 -4.26
N GLY A 96 23.97 -9.25 -5.28
CA GLY A 96 25.00 -9.30 -6.30
C GLY A 96 25.06 -8.04 -7.16
N ALA A 97 23.91 -7.50 -7.57
CA ALA A 97 23.85 -6.27 -8.37
C ALA A 97 24.32 -5.05 -7.58
N LEU A 98 23.90 -4.92 -6.32
CA LEU A 98 24.36 -3.84 -5.46
C LEU A 98 25.88 -3.92 -5.26
N TYR A 99 26.42 -5.12 -4.98
CA TYR A 99 27.84 -5.34 -4.84
C TYR A 99 28.60 -5.08 -6.15
N ALA A 100 28.06 -5.55 -7.29
CA ALA A 100 28.63 -5.30 -8.62
C ALA A 100 28.62 -3.80 -8.99
N SER A 101 27.68 -3.04 -8.47
CA SER A 101 27.56 -1.58 -8.66
C SER A 101 28.52 -0.77 -7.77
N GLY A 102 29.29 -1.43 -6.86
CA GLY A 102 30.34 -0.80 -6.06
C GLY A 102 30.06 -0.68 -4.57
N TYR A 103 28.90 -1.13 -4.08
CA TYR A 103 28.66 -1.20 -2.62
C TYR A 103 29.59 -2.25 -1.98
N ARG A 104 30.04 -1.97 -0.76
CA ARG A 104 30.79 -2.92 0.05
C ARG A 104 29.87 -3.73 0.95
N ALA A 105 30.31 -4.90 1.39
CA ALA A 105 29.52 -5.79 2.23
C ALA A 105 29.04 -5.12 3.54
N ASN A 106 29.86 -4.26 4.16
CA ASN A 106 29.48 -3.50 5.36
C ASN A 106 28.41 -2.41 5.08
N GLU A 107 28.44 -1.80 3.88
CA GLU A 107 27.41 -0.86 3.46
C GLU A 107 26.09 -1.59 3.22
N LEU A 108 26.13 -2.75 2.57
CA LEU A 108 24.96 -3.61 2.37
C LEU A 108 24.33 -4.02 3.69
N ASP A 109 25.13 -4.47 4.67
CA ASP A 109 24.60 -4.80 6.02
C ASP A 109 23.92 -3.60 6.66
N SER A 110 24.49 -2.40 6.55
CA SER A 110 23.93 -1.17 7.10
C SER A 110 22.61 -0.79 6.42
N ILE A 111 22.52 -0.95 5.10
CA ILE A 111 21.31 -0.71 4.30
C ILE A 111 20.20 -1.66 4.73
N PHE A 112 20.49 -2.96 4.71
CA PHE A 112 19.47 -3.98 4.94
C PHE A 112 18.96 -4.00 6.38
N ARG A 113 19.74 -3.56 7.37
CA ARG A 113 19.28 -3.35 8.76
C ARG A 113 18.29 -2.19 8.92
N GLN A 114 18.31 -1.21 8.02
CA GLN A 114 17.43 -0.03 8.07
C GLN A 114 16.10 -0.24 7.34
N ILE A 115 16.03 -1.26 6.50
CA ILE A 115 14.87 -1.58 5.68
C ILE A 115 13.79 -2.30 6.52
N ASN A 116 12.57 -1.79 6.48
CA ASN A 116 11.40 -2.53 6.95
C ASN A 116 10.86 -3.41 5.81
N PHE A 117 11.32 -4.66 5.77
CA PHE A 117 10.97 -5.60 4.71
C PHE A 117 9.48 -5.93 4.65
N ASN A 118 8.79 -6.04 5.79
CA ASN A 118 7.36 -6.33 5.82
C ASN A 118 6.58 -5.25 5.08
N SER A 119 6.88 -3.97 5.36
CA SER A 119 6.27 -2.84 4.66
C SER A 119 6.64 -2.77 3.17
N LEU A 120 7.87 -3.15 2.81
CA LEU A 120 8.33 -3.19 1.42
C LEU A 120 7.62 -4.27 0.60
N ILE A 121 7.52 -5.48 1.15
CA ILE A 121 6.98 -6.65 0.46
C ILE A 121 5.47 -6.56 0.30
N GLN A 122 4.77 -6.02 1.29
CA GLN A 122 3.32 -5.91 1.28
C GLN A 122 2.80 -4.70 0.50
N ASP A 123 3.70 -3.84 -0.01
CA ASP A 123 3.32 -2.53 -0.58
C ASP A 123 2.38 -1.73 0.34
N ASP A 124 2.61 -1.84 1.67
CA ASP A 124 1.80 -1.14 2.65
C ASP A 124 2.05 0.37 2.58
N PHE A 125 1.23 1.05 1.80
CA PHE A 125 1.30 2.50 1.65
C PHE A 125 0.73 3.19 2.88
N SER A 126 1.56 4.03 3.49
CA SER A 126 1.15 4.81 4.66
C SER A 126 -0.12 5.62 4.39
N ARG A 127 -0.92 5.86 5.41
CA ARG A 127 -2.13 6.70 5.34
C ARG A 127 -1.84 8.08 4.73
N SER A 128 -0.65 8.63 4.95
CA SER A 128 -0.21 9.91 4.36
C SER A 128 -0.02 9.88 2.84
N SER A 129 0.18 8.71 2.23
CA SER A 129 0.28 8.54 0.77
C SER A 129 -1.10 8.47 0.09
N LYS A 130 -2.15 8.19 0.84
CA LYS A 130 -3.52 8.11 0.34
C LYS A 130 -4.17 9.49 0.26
N THR A 131 -4.98 9.73 -0.76
CA THR A 131 -5.85 10.92 -0.81
C THR A 131 -7.00 10.77 0.19
N PHE A 132 -7.80 11.82 0.39
CA PHE A 132 -8.97 11.74 1.27
C PHE A 132 -9.95 10.63 0.84
N TYR A 133 -10.14 10.45 -0.48
CA TYR A 133 -10.97 9.39 -1.02
C TYR A 133 -10.45 7.99 -0.65
N GLU A 134 -9.16 7.71 -0.91
CA GLU A 134 -8.55 6.42 -0.58
C GLU A 134 -8.43 6.17 0.94
N LYS A 135 -8.32 7.24 1.76
CA LYS A 135 -8.39 7.13 3.22
C LYS A 135 -9.78 6.70 3.67
N GLU A 136 -10.82 7.39 3.18
CA GLU A 136 -12.23 7.06 3.49
C GLU A 136 -12.56 5.62 3.07
N ASP A 137 -12.09 5.17 1.90
CA ASP A 137 -12.24 3.80 1.43
C ASP A 137 -11.60 2.76 2.37
N ALA A 138 -10.34 3.00 2.76
CA ALA A 138 -9.60 2.09 3.64
C ALA A 138 -10.16 2.02 5.08
N GLU A 139 -10.91 3.04 5.50
CA GLU A 139 -11.50 3.20 6.83
C GLU A 139 -13.01 2.86 6.86
N ARG A 140 -13.56 2.34 5.75
CA ARG A 140 -14.98 2.01 5.61
C ARG A 140 -15.23 0.57 5.18
N TYR A 141 -14.36 0.00 4.35
CA TYR A 141 -14.58 -1.34 3.79
C TYR A 141 -13.55 -2.34 4.31
N ALA A 142 -14.05 -3.49 4.78
CA ALA A 142 -13.23 -4.59 5.27
C ALA A 142 -12.62 -5.43 4.14
N ILE A 143 -13.36 -5.59 3.05
CA ILE A 143 -12.99 -6.42 1.90
C ILE A 143 -13.30 -5.63 0.62
N SER A 144 -12.35 -5.64 -0.31
CA SER A 144 -12.53 -5.07 -1.66
C SER A 144 -12.13 -6.11 -2.69
N LEU A 145 -13.03 -6.46 -3.60
CA LEU A 145 -12.84 -7.47 -4.62
C LEU A 145 -13.05 -6.85 -6.01
N PRO A 146 -12.11 -7.04 -6.93
CA PRO A 146 -12.30 -6.67 -8.33
C PRO A 146 -13.48 -7.43 -8.93
N PHE A 147 -14.27 -6.74 -9.74
CA PHE A 147 -15.45 -7.30 -10.41
C PHE A 147 -15.39 -6.93 -11.89
N ASP A 148 -15.19 -7.91 -12.75
CA ASP A 148 -15.14 -7.73 -14.18
C ASP A 148 -15.94 -8.83 -14.92
N GLY A 149 -16.65 -8.46 -15.97
CA GLY A 149 -17.41 -9.40 -16.77
C GLY A 149 -18.39 -10.28 -15.98
N TYR A 150 -19.03 -9.72 -14.91
CA TYR A 150 -19.90 -10.44 -13.96
C TYR A 150 -19.20 -11.52 -13.14
N LYS A 151 -17.87 -11.44 -12.99
CA LYS A 151 -17.08 -12.37 -12.19
C LYS A 151 -16.26 -11.61 -11.14
N ILE A 152 -16.17 -12.18 -9.96
CA ILE A 152 -15.24 -11.73 -8.93
C ILE A 152 -13.86 -12.31 -9.27
N SER A 153 -12.87 -11.44 -9.37
CA SER A 153 -11.47 -11.82 -9.57
C SER A 153 -10.73 -11.79 -8.24
N PHE A 154 -9.78 -12.72 -8.08
CA PHE A 154 -8.84 -12.65 -6.96
C PHE A 154 -7.53 -12.04 -7.45
N PRO A 155 -6.80 -11.29 -6.62
CA PRO A 155 -5.48 -10.79 -6.95
C PRO A 155 -4.54 -11.94 -7.36
N GLN A 156 -3.72 -11.73 -8.38
CA GLN A 156 -2.73 -12.71 -8.84
C GLN A 156 -1.57 -12.86 -7.87
N ALA A 157 -1.31 -11.85 -7.06
CA ALA A 157 -0.26 -11.80 -6.06
C ALA A 157 -0.64 -10.91 -4.87
N ILE A 158 0.14 -11.00 -3.81
CA ILE A 158 -0.06 -10.19 -2.59
C ILE A 158 0.33 -8.73 -2.84
N SER A 159 1.32 -8.47 -3.72
CA SER A 159 1.93 -7.15 -3.92
C SER A 159 2.36 -6.94 -5.38
N GLY A 160 2.24 -5.70 -5.86
CA GLY A 160 2.84 -5.28 -7.14
C GLY A 160 4.36 -5.02 -7.06
N GLY A 161 4.94 -5.04 -5.86
CA GLY A 161 6.38 -4.81 -5.61
C GLY A 161 6.84 -3.37 -5.85
N GLN A 162 5.92 -2.39 -5.82
CA GLN A 162 6.26 -1.00 -6.13
C GLN A 162 7.26 -0.38 -5.16
N LYS A 163 7.13 -0.66 -3.86
CA LYS A 163 8.09 -0.16 -2.86
C LYS A 163 9.47 -0.78 -3.02
N VAL A 164 9.54 -2.08 -3.36
CA VAL A 164 10.80 -2.76 -3.66
C VAL A 164 11.45 -2.08 -4.87
N TYR A 165 10.69 -1.87 -5.94
CA TYR A 165 11.20 -1.19 -7.14
C TYR A 165 11.71 0.23 -6.84
N ASN A 166 10.98 1.01 -6.04
CA ASN A 166 11.40 2.36 -5.63
C ASN A 166 12.74 2.33 -4.87
N GLU A 167 12.94 1.33 -3.99
CA GLU A 167 14.19 1.19 -3.25
C GLU A 167 15.34 0.81 -4.18
N LEU A 168 15.13 -0.13 -5.10
CA LEU A 168 16.14 -0.54 -6.09
C LEU A 168 16.56 0.63 -6.98
N VAL A 169 15.61 1.44 -7.49
CA VAL A 169 15.93 2.65 -8.28
C VAL A 169 16.76 3.64 -7.46
N SER A 170 16.44 3.81 -6.18
CA SER A 170 17.18 4.71 -5.28
C SER A 170 18.61 4.22 -5.04
N LEU A 171 18.79 2.94 -4.76
CA LEU A 171 20.10 2.35 -4.46
C LEU A 171 21.00 2.28 -5.69
N LEU A 172 20.43 2.12 -6.88
CA LEU A 172 21.18 1.97 -8.13
C LEU A 172 21.24 3.27 -8.96
N TYR A 173 20.86 4.41 -8.38
CA TYR A 173 20.82 5.69 -9.09
C TYR A 173 22.16 6.09 -9.69
N HIS A 174 23.28 5.79 -9.00
CA HIS A 174 24.65 6.12 -9.46
C HIS A 174 25.08 5.35 -10.72
N VAL A 175 24.43 4.23 -11.03
CA VAL A 175 24.64 3.44 -12.25
C VAL A 175 23.44 3.49 -13.20
N LYS A 176 22.53 4.47 -13.02
CA LYS A 176 21.27 4.60 -13.78
C LYS A 176 21.46 4.61 -15.30
N ASP A 177 22.62 5.02 -15.79
CA ASP A 177 22.93 5.15 -17.22
C ASP A 177 23.65 3.91 -17.81
N VAL A 178 24.08 2.97 -16.96
CA VAL A 178 24.71 1.71 -17.40
C VAL A 178 23.63 0.78 -17.94
N ARG A 179 23.71 0.44 -19.24
CA ARG A 179 22.78 -0.45 -19.93
C ARG A 179 23.33 -1.85 -20.19
N ASP A 180 24.62 -1.97 -20.42
CA ASP A 180 25.33 -3.24 -20.50
C ASP A 180 25.96 -3.53 -19.14
N PHE A 181 25.48 -4.57 -18.46
CA PHE A 181 25.90 -4.87 -17.08
C PHE A 181 27.34 -5.38 -17.01
N ASN A 182 27.98 -5.70 -18.16
CA ASN A 182 29.42 -5.94 -18.23
C ASN A 182 30.25 -4.66 -17.98
N GLN A 183 29.64 -3.48 -18.07
CA GLN A 183 30.28 -2.18 -17.82
C GLN A 183 30.11 -1.70 -16.35
N LEU A 184 29.45 -2.45 -15.51
CA LEU A 184 29.43 -2.20 -14.06
C LEU A 184 30.85 -2.34 -13.49
N PRO A 185 31.17 -1.77 -12.33
CA PRO A 185 32.45 -1.97 -11.66
C PRO A 185 32.92 -3.43 -11.57
N ILE A 186 31.96 -4.36 -11.39
CA ILE A 186 32.17 -5.80 -11.59
C ILE A 186 31.09 -6.28 -12.58
N PRO A 187 31.47 -6.92 -13.71
CA PRO A 187 30.51 -7.52 -14.65
C PRO A 187 29.49 -8.42 -13.96
N PHE A 188 28.23 -8.22 -14.31
CA PHE A 188 27.08 -8.83 -13.61
C PHE A 188 26.02 -9.35 -14.57
N PHE A 189 25.34 -10.43 -14.18
CA PHE A 189 24.04 -10.81 -14.74
C PHE A 189 23.17 -11.48 -13.69
N CYS A 190 21.87 -11.51 -13.94
CA CYS A 190 20.94 -12.26 -13.12
C CYS A 190 20.03 -13.16 -13.97
N MET A 191 19.40 -14.13 -13.31
CA MET A 191 18.48 -15.06 -13.96
C MET A 191 17.03 -14.68 -13.66
N ALA A 192 16.18 -14.82 -14.68
CA ALA A 192 14.72 -14.80 -14.56
C ALA A 192 14.12 -16.03 -15.25
N THR A 193 12.84 -16.29 -15.04
CA THR A 193 12.10 -17.36 -15.70
C THR A 193 11.00 -16.75 -16.55
N ASP A 194 11.00 -17.05 -17.85
CA ASP A 194 9.87 -16.77 -18.73
C ASP A 194 8.77 -17.80 -18.46
N ILE A 195 7.65 -17.33 -17.86
CA ILE A 195 6.57 -18.24 -17.43
C ILE A 195 5.74 -18.74 -18.61
N GLU A 196 5.70 -18.02 -19.73
CA GLU A 196 4.92 -18.42 -20.89
C GLU A 196 5.60 -19.59 -21.64
N ASN A 197 6.92 -19.56 -21.73
CA ASN A 197 7.71 -20.54 -22.50
C ASN A 197 8.43 -21.57 -21.60
N GLY A 198 8.45 -21.37 -20.29
CA GLY A 198 9.15 -22.25 -19.35
C GLY A 198 10.66 -22.25 -19.56
N THR A 199 11.27 -21.11 -19.90
CA THR A 199 12.70 -20.98 -20.19
C THR A 199 13.40 -20.06 -19.20
N ALA A 200 14.65 -20.42 -18.84
CA ALA A 200 15.51 -19.55 -18.04
C ALA A 200 16.10 -18.43 -18.93
N ILE A 201 15.97 -17.19 -18.48
CA ILE A 201 16.44 -16.01 -19.20
C ILE A 201 17.59 -15.40 -18.42
N ARG A 202 18.74 -15.18 -19.08
CA ARG A 202 19.83 -14.39 -18.56
C ARG A 202 19.60 -12.93 -18.87
N LEU A 203 19.59 -12.10 -17.83
CA LEU A 203 19.47 -10.65 -17.90
C LEU A 203 20.84 -10.03 -17.62
N ASP A 204 21.51 -9.55 -18.64
CA ASP A 204 22.83 -8.95 -18.62
C ASP A 204 22.88 -7.53 -19.22
N ASN A 205 21.73 -7.01 -19.60
CA ASN A 205 21.57 -5.68 -20.16
C ASN A 205 20.19 -5.09 -19.85
N GLY A 206 19.99 -3.81 -20.19
CA GLY A 206 18.72 -3.09 -19.96
C GLY A 206 18.79 -2.11 -18.80
N TYR A 207 17.71 -1.92 -18.08
CA TYR A 207 17.67 -1.09 -16.87
C TYR A 207 17.84 -1.98 -15.63
N LEU A 208 18.95 -1.82 -14.94
CA LEU A 208 19.38 -2.74 -13.88
C LEU A 208 18.30 -2.95 -12.78
N PRO A 209 17.59 -1.91 -12.25
CA PRO A 209 16.50 -2.12 -11.31
C PRO A 209 15.36 -3.01 -11.84
N GLU A 210 15.04 -2.94 -13.16
CA GLU A 210 14.02 -3.80 -13.77
C GLU A 210 14.51 -5.24 -13.88
N ALA A 211 15.74 -5.45 -14.28
CA ALA A 211 16.31 -6.78 -14.42
C ALA A 211 16.36 -7.54 -13.08
N ILE A 212 16.86 -6.89 -12.02
CA ILE A 212 16.91 -7.54 -10.70
C ILE A 212 15.52 -7.67 -10.05
N MET A 213 14.60 -6.75 -10.32
CA MET A 213 13.21 -6.91 -9.89
C MET A 213 12.58 -8.14 -10.56
N ALA A 214 12.75 -8.32 -11.89
CA ALA A 214 12.26 -9.50 -12.60
C ALA A 214 12.84 -10.81 -12.03
N SER A 215 14.16 -10.81 -11.72
CA SER A 215 14.82 -11.95 -11.07
C SER A 215 14.27 -12.27 -9.67
N GLY A 216 13.78 -11.27 -8.95
CA GLY A 216 13.25 -11.40 -7.58
C GLY A 216 11.71 -11.48 -7.51
N THR A 217 11.02 -11.55 -8.63
CA THR A 217 9.55 -11.61 -8.69
C THR A 217 9.06 -13.01 -8.30
N PHE A 218 9.04 -13.29 -7.00
CA PHE A 218 8.63 -14.58 -6.46
C PHE A 218 7.13 -14.84 -6.69
N PRO A 219 6.74 -15.98 -7.32
CA PRO A 219 5.34 -16.29 -7.63
C PRO A 219 4.42 -16.23 -6.40
N SER A 220 3.22 -15.74 -6.56
CA SER A 220 2.19 -15.49 -5.52
C SER A 220 2.52 -14.36 -4.54
N LEU A 221 3.77 -13.97 -4.38
CA LEU A 221 4.17 -12.83 -3.55
C LEU A 221 4.14 -11.53 -4.38
N PHE A 222 4.73 -11.57 -5.58
CA PHE A 222 4.77 -10.45 -6.51
C PHE A 222 4.10 -10.81 -7.84
N GLU A 223 3.47 -9.82 -8.46
CA GLU A 223 2.90 -9.96 -9.81
C GLU A 223 4.02 -10.22 -10.83
N PRO A 224 3.81 -11.14 -11.81
CA PRO A 224 4.76 -11.36 -12.89
C PRO A 224 5.13 -10.06 -13.62
N MET A 225 6.40 -9.91 -13.97
CA MET A 225 6.92 -8.68 -14.56
C MET A 225 7.04 -8.82 -16.08
N GLU A 226 6.40 -7.92 -16.82
CA GLU A 226 6.58 -7.81 -18.27
C GLU A 226 7.87 -7.03 -18.57
N LEU A 227 8.82 -7.67 -19.27
CA LEU A 227 10.08 -7.06 -19.69
C LEU A 227 10.44 -7.56 -21.09
N ASP A 228 10.68 -6.65 -22.02
CA ASP A 228 11.02 -6.93 -23.43
C ASP A 228 10.07 -7.93 -24.10
N GLY A 229 8.75 -7.79 -23.84
CA GLY A 229 7.70 -8.64 -24.39
C GLY A 229 7.62 -10.05 -23.82
N LYS A 230 8.30 -10.33 -22.70
CA LYS A 230 8.26 -11.61 -21.98
C LYS A 230 7.64 -11.41 -20.60
N LEU A 231 6.89 -12.38 -20.14
CA LEU A 231 6.33 -12.39 -18.80
C LEU A 231 7.23 -13.15 -17.85
N LEU A 232 7.98 -12.41 -17.02
CA LEU A 232 9.07 -12.93 -16.20
C LEU A 232 8.64 -13.09 -14.73
N ILE A 233 9.13 -14.17 -14.13
CA ILE A 233 9.08 -14.46 -12.70
C ILE A 233 10.47 -14.80 -12.17
N ASP A 234 10.57 -15.06 -10.86
CA ASP A 234 11.81 -15.41 -10.16
C ASP A 234 12.63 -16.47 -10.92
N GLY A 235 13.91 -16.19 -11.13
CA GLY A 235 14.82 -17.09 -11.80
C GLY A 235 15.06 -18.40 -11.06
N GLY A 236 14.82 -18.42 -9.75
CA GLY A 236 14.95 -19.61 -8.90
C GLY A 236 14.02 -20.76 -9.27
N VAL A 237 12.96 -20.48 -10.03
CA VAL A 237 12.07 -21.52 -10.56
C VAL A 237 12.79 -22.47 -11.51
N LEU A 238 13.69 -21.98 -12.36
CA LEU A 238 14.41 -22.79 -13.34
C LEU A 238 15.91 -22.88 -13.09
N ASN A 239 16.58 -21.79 -12.70
CA ASN A 239 18.01 -21.73 -12.48
C ASN A 239 18.39 -20.89 -11.26
N ASN A 240 18.34 -21.53 -10.10
CA ASN A 240 18.61 -20.85 -8.82
C ASN A 240 20.10 -20.66 -8.49
N TYR A 241 21.01 -21.28 -9.28
CA TYR A 241 22.46 -21.18 -9.08
C TYR A 241 23.16 -21.23 -10.45
N PRO A 242 23.37 -20.06 -11.12
CA PRO A 242 23.75 -19.97 -12.53
C PRO A 242 25.26 -20.12 -12.79
N ILE A 243 25.84 -21.24 -12.37
CA ILE A 243 27.30 -21.53 -12.50
C ILE A 243 27.71 -21.74 -13.94
N ALA A 244 26.89 -22.41 -14.76
CA ALA A 244 27.24 -22.71 -16.15
C ALA A 244 27.33 -21.43 -16.99
N GLU A 245 26.35 -20.52 -16.77
CA GLU A 245 26.31 -19.22 -17.42
C GLU A 245 27.53 -18.35 -17.01
N LEU A 246 27.92 -18.42 -15.72
CA LEU A 246 29.08 -17.68 -15.22
C LEU A 246 30.40 -18.20 -15.83
N LYS A 247 30.58 -19.52 -15.95
CA LYS A 247 31.72 -20.14 -16.63
C LYS A 247 31.77 -19.74 -18.11
N SER A 248 30.61 -19.60 -18.77
CA SER A 248 30.53 -19.17 -20.16
C SER A 248 31.02 -17.74 -20.41
N LEU A 249 31.04 -16.87 -19.38
CA LEU A 249 31.56 -15.51 -19.44
C LEU A 249 33.12 -15.48 -19.27
N GLY A 250 33.73 -16.61 -18.98
CA GLY A 250 35.17 -16.72 -18.84
C GLY A 250 35.70 -16.89 -17.41
N ALA A 251 34.82 -17.04 -16.42
CA ALA A 251 35.21 -17.40 -15.06
C ALA A 251 35.79 -18.80 -15.04
N ASN A 252 37.04 -18.95 -14.58
CA ASN A 252 37.74 -20.23 -14.51
C ASN A 252 38.01 -20.70 -13.07
N PHE A 253 37.58 -19.91 -12.08
CA PHE A 253 37.53 -20.27 -10.68
C PHE A 253 36.22 -19.75 -10.05
N ILE A 254 35.50 -20.60 -9.39
CA ILE A 254 34.16 -20.26 -8.89
C ILE A 254 34.12 -20.24 -7.36
N VAL A 255 33.74 -19.10 -6.79
CA VAL A 255 33.29 -18.96 -5.40
C VAL A 255 31.79 -18.92 -5.42
N GLY A 256 31.14 -19.78 -4.67
CA GLY A 256 29.68 -19.84 -4.67
C GLY A 256 29.10 -19.81 -3.27
N VAL A 257 28.07 -18.99 -3.08
CA VAL A 257 27.30 -18.93 -1.83
C VAL A 257 25.90 -19.45 -2.12
N ASP A 258 25.58 -20.59 -1.51
CA ASP A 258 24.30 -21.29 -1.68
C ASP A 258 23.49 -21.24 -0.39
N VAL A 259 22.40 -20.48 -0.40
CA VAL A 259 21.47 -20.31 0.72
C VAL A 259 20.24 -21.21 0.60
N GLN A 260 20.23 -22.14 -0.35
CA GLN A 260 19.20 -23.14 -0.48
C GLN A 260 19.32 -24.17 0.65
N HIS A 261 18.23 -24.84 0.96
CA HIS A 261 18.21 -25.98 1.88
C HIS A 261 17.73 -27.23 1.15
N ASP A 262 17.96 -28.38 1.74
CA ASP A 262 17.43 -29.63 1.26
C ASP A 262 15.90 -29.64 1.34
N LEU A 263 15.26 -30.60 0.71
CA LEU A 263 13.80 -30.72 0.73
C LEU A 263 13.27 -30.76 2.18
N SER A 264 12.21 -30.03 2.41
CA SER A 264 11.57 -29.93 3.73
C SER A 264 10.99 -31.25 4.18
N SER A 265 11.03 -31.54 5.48
CA SER A 265 10.42 -32.71 6.06
C SER A 265 8.88 -32.61 6.05
N ARG A 266 8.18 -33.75 6.19
CA ARG A 266 6.72 -33.76 6.25
C ARG A 266 6.15 -32.82 7.34
N ALA A 267 6.85 -32.68 8.45
CA ALA A 267 6.41 -31.84 9.56
C ALA A 267 6.41 -30.35 9.22
N SER A 268 7.22 -29.92 8.25
CA SER A 268 7.36 -28.53 7.82
C SER A 268 6.43 -28.16 6.65
N LEU A 269 5.64 -29.09 6.11
CA LEU A 269 4.72 -28.89 4.99
C LEU A 269 3.30 -28.62 5.50
N GLY A 270 3.15 -27.54 6.28
CA GLY A 270 1.90 -27.21 6.97
C GLY A 270 0.94 -26.34 6.17
N SER A 271 1.41 -25.64 5.13
CA SER A 271 0.61 -24.70 4.34
C SER A 271 0.70 -24.99 2.83
N ALA A 272 -0.27 -24.46 2.06
CA ALA A 272 -0.21 -24.51 0.59
C ALA A 272 1.05 -23.85 0.04
N THR A 273 1.51 -22.77 0.66
CA THR A 273 2.75 -22.07 0.31
C THR A 273 3.97 -22.95 0.50
N ASP A 274 4.05 -23.70 1.63
CA ASP A 274 5.16 -24.62 1.89
C ASP A 274 5.20 -25.75 0.85
N ILE A 275 4.03 -26.25 0.45
CA ILE A 275 3.93 -27.29 -0.58
C ILE A 275 4.38 -26.76 -1.95
N LEU A 276 3.97 -25.55 -2.35
CA LEU A 276 4.40 -24.92 -3.60
C LEU A 276 5.91 -24.67 -3.60
N LEU A 277 6.48 -24.18 -2.50
CA LEU A 277 7.92 -24.03 -2.30
C LEU A 277 8.66 -25.37 -2.44
N GLN A 278 8.12 -26.43 -1.82
CA GLN A 278 8.70 -27.76 -1.92
C GLN A 278 8.73 -28.28 -3.36
N ILE A 279 7.63 -28.10 -4.10
CA ILE A 279 7.54 -28.51 -5.52
C ILE A 279 8.57 -27.75 -6.35
N ASN A 280 8.70 -26.45 -6.15
CA ASN A 280 9.71 -25.61 -6.81
C ASN A 280 11.15 -26.11 -6.48
N ASN A 281 11.38 -26.52 -5.23
CA ASN A 281 12.69 -26.95 -4.76
C ASN A 281 13.12 -28.34 -5.27
N PHE A 282 12.23 -29.17 -5.83
CA PHE A 282 12.60 -30.46 -6.38
C PHE A 282 13.69 -30.36 -7.46
N ARG A 283 13.51 -29.45 -8.42
CA ARG A 283 14.49 -29.23 -9.49
C ARG A 283 15.79 -28.63 -8.99
N THR A 284 15.69 -27.61 -8.13
CA THR A 284 16.87 -26.88 -7.65
C THR A 284 17.72 -27.78 -6.75
N ALA A 285 17.13 -28.58 -5.86
CA ALA A 285 17.84 -29.53 -5.02
C ALA A 285 18.55 -30.61 -5.85
N GLU A 286 17.90 -31.14 -6.89
CA GLU A 286 18.52 -32.12 -7.79
C GLU A 286 19.70 -31.52 -8.58
N ALA A 287 19.51 -30.32 -9.14
CA ALA A 287 20.54 -29.60 -9.87
C ALA A 287 21.77 -29.28 -9.00
N MET A 288 21.57 -28.99 -7.70
CA MET A 288 22.67 -28.66 -6.79
C MET A 288 23.59 -29.84 -6.49
N LYS A 289 23.18 -31.09 -6.67
CA LYS A 289 24.04 -32.27 -6.52
C LYS A 289 25.25 -32.25 -7.47
N THR A 290 25.07 -31.67 -8.67
CA THR A 290 26.12 -31.51 -9.65
C THR A 290 26.82 -30.16 -9.53
N LYS A 291 26.04 -29.09 -9.42
CA LYS A 291 26.56 -27.69 -9.40
C LYS A 291 27.48 -27.41 -8.21
N SER A 292 27.24 -28.04 -7.06
CA SER A 292 28.11 -27.90 -5.89
C SER A 292 29.51 -28.47 -6.12
N ASN A 293 29.64 -29.59 -6.90
CA ASN A 293 30.91 -30.19 -7.25
C ASN A 293 31.68 -29.33 -8.29
N ASP A 294 30.96 -28.56 -9.08
CA ASP A 294 31.53 -27.63 -10.08
C ASP A 294 32.00 -26.30 -9.47
N THR A 295 31.81 -26.08 -8.15
CA THR A 295 32.14 -24.87 -7.41
C THR A 295 33.46 -25.10 -6.65
N ASP A 296 34.49 -24.28 -6.91
CA ASP A 296 35.82 -24.46 -6.32
C ASP A 296 35.84 -24.12 -4.81
N ILE A 297 35.18 -23.02 -4.41
CA ILE A 297 34.96 -22.71 -2.99
C ILE A 297 33.46 -22.62 -2.76
N TYR A 298 32.88 -23.68 -2.21
CA TYR A 298 31.46 -23.77 -1.94
C TYR A 298 31.16 -23.39 -0.49
N ILE A 299 30.36 -22.34 -0.31
CA ILE A 299 29.92 -21.78 0.99
C ILE A 299 28.42 -22.04 1.09
N ARG A 300 28.02 -22.93 2.03
CA ARG A 300 26.61 -23.30 2.25
C ARG A 300 26.23 -23.07 3.70
N PRO A 301 25.69 -21.88 4.03
CA PRO A 301 25.18 -21.57 5.36
C PRO A 301 24.03 -22.49 5.75
N ASN A 302 23.87 -22.80 7.04
CA ASN A 302 22.74 -23.60 7.51
C ASN A 302 21.47 -22.77 7.53
N MET A 303 20.65 -22.90 6.50
CA MET A 303 19.40 -22.16 6.35
C MET A 303 18.15 -22.93 6.78
N ALA A 304 18.28 -24.15 7.34
CA ALA A 304 17.15 -24.95 7.80
C ALA A 304 16.27 -24.28 8.87
N PRO A 305 16.80 -23.44 9.81
CA PRO A 305 16.00 -22.76 10.82
C PRO A 305 15.22 -21.54 10.30
N TYR A 306 15.39 -21.15 9.02
CA TYR A 306 14.86 -19.92 8.47
C TYR A 306 13.91 -20.17 7.31
N SER A 307 12.82 -19.40 7.26
CA SER A 307 11.90 -19.34 6.12
C SER A 307 12.38 -18.30 5.08
N VAL A 308 11.82 -18.37 3.88
CA VAL A 308 12.08 -17.37 2.81
C VAL A 308 11.52 -15.98 3.10
N ILE A 309 10.67 -15.86 4.12
CA ILE A 309 10.03 -14.60 4.55
C ILE A 309 10.51 -14.08 5.92
N ASP A 310 11.46 -14.74 6.58
CA ASP A 310 11.96 -14.38 7.92
C ASP A 310 12.95 -13.19 7.88
N PHE A 311 12.55 -12.09 7.27
CA PHE A 311 13.38 -10.89 7.17
C PHE A 311 13.65 -10.21 8.50
N ASP A 312 12.81 -10.37 9.48
CA ASP A 312 12.96 -9.88 10.87
C ASP A 312 14.13 -10.57 11.60
N ARG A 313 14.53 -11.77 11.15
CA ARG A 313 15.71 -12.50 11.61
C ARG A 313 16.97 -12.20 10.78
N GLY A 314 16.96 -11.13 10.00
CA GLY A 314 18.04 -10.80 9.08
C GLY A 314 19.43 -10.72 9.72
N VAL A 315 19.54 -10.21 10.96
CA VAL A 315 20.80 -10.14 11.70
C VAL A 315 21.41 -11.52 11.94
N GLU A 316 20.58 -12.49 12.33
CA GLU A 316 21.00 -13.89 12.57
C GLU A 316 21.43 -14.55 11.26
N ILE A 317 20.67 -14.31 10.18
CA ILE A 317 20.95 -14.87 8.85
C ILE A 317 22.29 -14.35 8.29
N VAL A 318 22.57 -13.03 8.41
CA VAL A 318 23.84 -12.42 8.04
C VAL A 318 24.98 -13.04 8.85
N ALA A 319 24.81 -13.20 10.17
CA ALA A 319 25.83 -13.81 11.03
C ALA A 319 26.12 -15.27 10.65
N GLU A 320 25.11 -16.05 10.29
CA GLU A 320 25.28 -17.44 9.83
C GLU A 320 26.04 -17.52 8.52
N GLY A 321 25.77 -16.58 7.57
CA GLY A 321 26.52 -16.43 6.34
C GLY A 321 28.01 -16.16 6.58
N ALA A 322 28.31 -15.22 7.50
CA ALA A 322 29.69 -14.90 7.88
C ALA A 322 30.39 -16.09 8.57
N ARG A 323 29.69 -16.74 9.51
CA ARG A 323 30.22 -17.90 10.24
C ARG A 323 30.62 -19.02 9.31
N THR A 324 29.79 -19.33 8.33
CA THR A 324 30.05 -20.42 7.38
C THR A 324 31.16 -20.06 6.39
N ALA A 325 31.18 -18.81 5.91
CA ALA A 325 32.25 -18.32 5.04
C ALA A 325 33.63 -18.34 5.74
N PHE A 326 33.66 -18.01 7.04
CA PHE A 326 34.90 -18.06 7.85
C PHE A 326 35.50 -19.45 7.91
N LEU A 327 34.74 -20.53 7.80
CA LEU A 327 35.25 -21.89 7.71
C LEU A 327 36.07 -22.11 6.41
N LYS A 328 35.90 -21.25 5.41
CA LYS A 328 36.61 -21.27 4.12
C LYS A 328 37.68 -20.18 4.01
N GLU A 329 37.91 -19.40 5.05
CA GLU A 329 38.83 -18.25 5.05
C GLU A 329 40.20 -18.60 4.56
N LYS A 330 40.78 -19.73 5.00
CA LYS A 330 42.11 -20.17 4.53
C LYS A 330 42.15 -20.36 3.02
N ALA A 331 41.12 -21.00 2.44
CA ALA A 331 41.05 -21.23 1.00
C ALA A 331 40.87 -19.90 0.23
N LEU A 332 40.10 -18.97 0.79
CA LEU A 332 39.91 -17.63 0.23
C LEU A 332 41.20 -16.82 0.27
N ILE A 333 41.96 -16.86 1.35
CA ILE A 333 43.28 -16.20 1.45
C ILE A 333 44.27 -16.81 0.47
N GLU A 334 44.28 -18.13 0.30
CA GLU A 334 45.11 -18.80 -0.71
C GLU A 334 44.74 -18.40 -2.13
N LEU A 335 43.45 -18.28 -2.41
CA LEU A 335 42.93 -17.78 -3.68
C LEU A 335 43.42 -16.35 -3.93
N SER A 336 43.28 -15.45 -2.96
CA SER A 336 43.69 -14.04 -3.10
C SER A 336 45.19 -13.88 -3.36
N LYS A 337 46.06 -14.80 -2.83
CA LYS A 337 47.49 -14.82 -3.09
C LYS A 337 47.84 -15.24 -4.51
N LYS A 338 46.98 -16.06 -5.15
CA LYS A 338 47.16 -16.50 -6.53
C LYS A 338 46.71 -15.48 -7.56
N GLN A 339 45.85 -14.51 -7.15
CA GLN A 339 45.36 -13.46 -8.03
C GLN A 339 46.44 -12.38 -8.27
N LEU A 340 46.51 -11.87 -9.49
CA LEU A 340 47.31 -10.69 -9.81
C LEU A 340 46.63 -9.48 -9.14
N LYS A 341 47.30 -8.83 -8.19
CA LYS A 341 46.74 -7.67 -7.47
C LYS A 341 46.48 -6.52 -8.43
N ARG A 342 45.24 -6.27 -8.75
CA ARG A 342 44.78 -5.03 -9.41
C ARG A 342 44.70 -3.93 -8.35
N LYS A 343 45.19 -2.72 -8.66
CA LYS A 343 44.89 -1.55 -7.82
C LYS A 343 43.38 -1.35 -7.83
N LEU A 344 42.72 -1.67 -6.71
CA LEU A 344 41.32 -1.23 -6.49
C LEU A 344 41.33 0.29 -6.56
N LYS A 345 40.47 0.87 -7.43
CA LYS A 345 40.21 2.30 -7.40
C LYS A 345 39.68 2.63 -6.00
N ASP A 346 40.27 3.64 -5.33
CA ASP A 346 39.74 4.17 -4.10
C ASP A 346 38.27 4.51 -4.30
N GLN A 347 37.38 3.71 -3.74
CA GLN A 347 35.94 3.91 -3.84
C GLN A 347 35.50 4.67 -2.60
N THR A 348 35.04 5.90 -2.81
CA THR A 348 34.32 6.67 -1.77
C THR A 348 33.06 5.89 -1.40
N PRO A 349 32.68 5.81 -0.10
CA PRO A 349 31.47 5.13 0.31
C PRO A 349 30.25 5.69 -0.42
N LEU A 350 29.53 4.85 -1.18
CA LEU A 350 28.42 5.27 -2.05
C LEU A 350 27.15 5.55 -1.25
N TRP A 351 26.96 4.84 -0.13
CA TRP A 351 25.73 4.87 0.65
C TRP A 351 25.25 6.25 1.09
N ASN A 352 26.16 7.15 1.49
CA ASN A 352 25.79 8.49 1.98
C ASN A 352 25.76 9.57 0.90
N THR A 353 26.34 9.31 -0.27
CA THR A 353 26.54 10.32 -1.31
C THR A 353 25.22 10.62 -2.02
N TYR A 354 24.48 9.57 -2.42
CA TYR A 354 23.29 9.73 -3.27
C TYR A 354 21.98 9.97 -2.52
N ARG A 355 21.88 9.63 -1.24
CA ARG A 355 20.71 9.97 -0.40
C ARG A 355 20.53 11.48 -0.13
N LYS A 356 21.58 12.27 -0.32
CA LYS A 356 21.57 13.73 -0.09
C LYS A 356 21.33 14.53 -1.35
N ASP A 357 21.40 13.91 -2.52
CA ASP A 357 21.32 14.63 -3.78
C ASP A 357 19.91 15.12 -4.06
N THR A 358 19.83 16.39 -4.41
CA THR A 358 18.63 17.04 -4.92
C THR A 358 18.48 16.66 -6.39
N LEU A 359 17.33 16.11 -6.76
CA LEU A 359 16.97 15.82 -8.14
C LEU A 359 16.34 17.08 -8.74
N ASN A 360 16.92 17.59 -9.81
CA ASN A 360 16.35 18.70 -10.58
C ASN A 360 15.54 18.12 -11.75
N ILE A 361 14.24 17.91 -11.54
CA ILE A 361 13.35 17.30 -12.53
C ILE A 361 12.95 18.32 -13.57
N THR A 362 13.56 18.30 -14.74
CA THR A 362 13.31 19.28 -15.81
C THR A 362 12.14 18.94 -16.71
N TYR A 363 11.78 17.67 -16.84
CA TYR A 363 10.59 17.23 -17.57
C TYR A 363 10.03 15.91 -16.98
N ILE A 364 8.73 15.72 -17.16
CA ILE A 364 8.00 14.51 -16.76
C ILE A 364 7.24 13.99 -17.96
N GLU A 365 7.62 12.81 -18.42
CA GLU A 365 6.96 12.10 -19.52
C GLU A 365 6.14 10.94 -18.94
N VAL A 366 4.87 10.83 -19.36
CA VAL A 366 3.97 9.78 -18.87
C VAL A 366 3.44 8.97 -20.06
N ASN A 367 3.68 7.68 -20.04
CA ASN A 367 3.34 6.72 -21.09
C ASN A 367 2.35 5.67 -20.58
N GLY A 368 1.55 5.08 -21.49
CA GLY A 368 0.67 3.94 -21.19
C GLY A 368 -0.69 4.30 -20.63
N MET A 369 -1.13 5.56 -20.76
CA MET A 369 -2.43 6.02 -20.26
C MET A 369 -3.51 5.97 -21.34
N VAL A 370 -4.68 5.46 -20.97
CA VAL A 370 -5.89 5.41 -21.79
C VAL A 370 -7.06 6.13 -21.10
N ASN A 371 -7.31 5.79 -19.85
CA ASN A 371 -8.46 6.24 -19.07
C ASN A 371 -8.14 7.37 -18.07
N TYR A 372 -6.88 7.69 -17.86
CA TYR A 372 -6.44 8.77 -16.99
C TYR A 372 -5.76 9.88 -17.77
N SER A 373 -5.78 11.10 -17.22
CA SER A 373 -5.14 12.26 -17.83
C SER A 373 -3.73 12.49 -17.26
N ASP A 374 -2.87 13.19 -18.03
CA ASP A 374 -1.55 13.66 -17.57
C ASP A 374 -1.67 14.48 -16.27
N ASP A 375 -2.65 15.37 -16.21
CA ASP A 375 -2.91 16.23 -15.05
C ASP A 375 -3.23 15.40 -13.80
N TYR A 376 -3.97 14.29 -13.97
CA TYR A 376 -4.26 13.36 -12.89
C TYR A 376 -2.96 12.74 -12.34
N VAL A 377 -2.13 12.15 -13.21
CA VAL A 377 -0.87 11.49 -12.83
C VAL A 377 0.10 12.51 -12.21
N LYS A 378 0.38 13.62 -12.90
CA LYS A 378 1.28 14.68 -12.40
C LYS A 378 0.76 15.26 -11.07
N GLY A 379 -0.56 15.39 -10.92
CA GLY A 379 -1.20 15.81 -9.69
C GLY A 379 -0.93 14.90 -8.49
N LYS A 380 -0.87 13.56 -8.71
CA LYS A 380 -0.55 12.58 -7.65
C LYS A 380 0.93 12.61 -7.26
N LEU A 381 1.84 12.94 -8.18
CA LEU A 381 3.28 13.06 -7.89
C LEU A 381 3.59 14.17 -6.87
N ARG A 382 2.79 15.23 -6.81
CA ARG A 382 2.93 16.37 -5.90
C ARG A 382 4.21 17.21 -6.09
N PHE A 383 4.89 17.07 -7.22
CA PHE A 383 5.96 17.94 -7.71
C PHE A 383 5.76 18.17 -9.22
N LYS A 384 6.39 19.20 -9.75
CA LYS A 384 6.25 19.66 -11.13
C LYS A 384 7.60 19.68 -11.84
N GLU A 385 7.54 19.83 -13.14
CA GLU A 385 8.70 20.14 -13.99
C GLU A 385 9.34 21.44 -13.53
N GLY A 386 10.65 21.45 -13.37
CA GLY A 386 11.44 22.55 -12.83
C GLY A 386 11.66 22.51 -11.30
N ASP A 387 10.98 21.61 -10.58
CA ASP A 387 11.17 21.50 -9.14
C ASP A 387 12.49 20.80 -8.79
N GLN A 388 13.12 21.27 -7.71
CA GLN A 388 14.20 20.57 -7.03
C GLN A 388 13.63 19.73 -5.89
N ILE A 389 13.72 18.43 -6.00
CA ILE A 389 13.15 17.46 -5.04
C ILE A 389 14.22 16.55 -4.46
N LYS A 390 13.96 15.95 -3.30
CA LYS A 390 14.77 14.86 -2.75
C LYS A 390 14.27 13.52 -3.29
N PHE A 391 15.09 12.49 -3.23
CA PHE A 391 14.69 11.13 -3.58
C PHE A 391 13.46 10.66 -2.79
N GLU A 392 13.35 11.06 -1.52
CA GLU A 392 12.18 10.76 -0.69
C GLU A 392 10.89 11.42 -1.21
N ASP A 393 10.98 12.59 -1.83
CA ASP A 393 9.81 13.25 -2.45
C ASP A 393 9.40 12.52 -3.72
N LEU A 394 10.36 12.04 -4.53
CA LEU A 394 10.09 11.18 -5.68
C LEU A 394 9.39 9.88 -5.24
N LYS A 395 9.97 9.15 -4.28
CA LYS A 395 9.37 7.92 -3.73
C LYS A 395 7.95 8.19 -3.22
N ARG A 396 7.75 9.28 -2.49
CA ARG A 396 6.44 9.68 -1.98
C ARG A 396 5.45 9.94 -3.11
N GLY A 397 5.86 10.65 -4.17
CA GLY A 397 5.03 10.90 -5.35
C GLY A 397 4.61 9.60 -6.05
N ILE A 398 5.53 8.69 -6.25
CA ILE A 398 5.26 7.37 -6.83
C ILE A 398 4.33 6.54 -5.91
N ASN A 399 4.57 6.56 -4.60
CA ASN A 399 3.70 5.88 -3.62
C ASN A 399 2.29 6.46 -3.59
N ASN A 400 2.13 7.79 -3.73
CA ASN A 400 0.82 8.42 -3.85
C ASN A 400 0.06 7.93 -5.09
N LEU A 401 0.77 7.76 -6.22
CA LEU A 401 0.18 7.24 -7.44
C LEU A 401 -0.20 5.76 -7.27
N ALA A 402 0.68 4.95 -6.70
CA ALA A 402 0.44 3.53 -6.43
C ALA A 402 -0.73 3.31 -5.45
N ALA A 403 -0.84 4.14 -4.40
CA ALA A 403 -1.91 4.05 -3.41
C ALA A 403 -3.32 4.28 -3.97
N THR A 404 -3.46 4.80 -5.20
CA THR A 404 -4.77 4.93 -5.88
C THR A 404 -5.33 3.61 -6.38
N ASN A 405 -4.50 2.56 -6.51
CA ASN A 405 -4.84 1.27 -7.11
C ASN A 405 -5.46 1.41 -8.54
N ASN A 406 -5.05 2.46 -9.28
CA ASN A 406 -5.48 2.70 -10.65
C ASN A 406 -4.51 2.13 -11.68
N PHE A 407 -3.33 1.75 -11.23
CA PHE A 407 -2.26 1.21 -12.06
C PHE A 407 -1.76 -0.10 -11.46
N ASN A 408 -1.75 -1.16 -12.25
CA ASN A 408 -1.15 -2.44 -11.87
C ASN A 408 0.37 -2.31 -11.79
N THR A 409 0.96 -1.53 -12.72
CA THR A 409 2.40 -1.35 -12.79
C THR A 409 2.76 0.12 -12.96
N ILE A 410 3.69 0.60 -12.15
CA ILE A 410 4.29 1.93 -12.24
C ILE A 410 5.80 1.73 -12.36
N ARG A 411 6.33 1.74 -13.58
CA ARG A 411 7.77 1.68 -13.84
C ARG A 411 8.27 3.06 -14.21
N TYR A 412 9.38 3.46 -13.66
CA TYR A 412 9.95 4.77 -13.97
C TYR A 412 11.46 4.71 -14.08
N LYS A 413 11.99 5.63 -14.89
CA LYS A 413 13.43 5.77 -15.12
C LYS A 413 13.81 7.23 -14.98
N LEU A 414 14.96 7.48 -14.40
CA LEU A 414 15.58 8.80 -14.35
C LEU A 414 16.64 8.85 -15.45
N ILE A 415 16.49 9.75 -16.42
CA ILE A 415 17.34 9.84 -17.59
C ILE A 415 17.94 11.24 -17.68
N GLU A 416 19.27 11.32 -17.80
CA GLU A 416 19.96 12.58 -18.05
C GLU A 416 19.77 12.98 -19.52
N LYS A 417 19.29 14.19 -19.75
CA LYS A 417 19.26 14.85 -21.08
C LYS A 417 20.02 16.16 -21.02
N THR A 418 20.29 16.77 -22.16
CA THR A 418 20.97 18.07 -22.25
C THR A 418 20.27 19.18 -21.47
N THR A 419 18.96 19.06 -21.23
CA THR A 419 18.13 20.00 -20.47
C THR A 419 18.08 19.72 -18.97
N GLY A 420 18.66 18.60 -18.49
CA GLY A 420 18.67 18.14 -17.12
C GLY A 420 18.02 16.77 -16.94
N LEU A 421 17.71 16.40 -15.68
CA LEU A 421 17.17 15.08 -15.34
C LEU A 421 15.69 14.98 -15.69
N GLY A 422 15.34 14.00 -16.50
CA GLY A 422 13.96 13.66 -16.84
C GLY A 422 13.43 12.47 -16.04
N LEU A 423 12.17 12.52 -15.66
CA LEU A 423 11.40 11.41 -15.11
C LEU A 423 10.51 10.83 -16.20
N ILE A 424 10.76 9.60 -16.62
CA ILE A 424 9.90 8.88 -17.57
C ILE A 424 9.12 7.82 -16.79
N LEU A 425 7.79 7.94 -16.83
CA LEU A 425 6.85 7.02 -16.22
C LEU A 425 6.24 6.13 -17.30
N ASN A 426 6.33 4.82 -17.12
CA ASN A 426 5.62 3.84 -17.92
C ASN A 426 4.56 3.18 -17.03
N LEU A 427 3.30 3.48 -17.31
CA LEU A 427 2.16 3.06 -16.49
C LEU A 427 1.39 1.98 -17.22
N LYS A 428 0.95 0.97 -16.49
CA LYS A 428 -0.04 0.00 -16.95
C LYS A 428 -1.28 0.18 -16.10
N GLU A 429 -2.34 0.71 -16.71
CA GLU A 429 -3.61 0.91 -16.01
C GLU A 429 -4.19 -0.42 -15.52
N SER A 430 -4.91 -0.37 -14.41
CA SER A 430 -5.64 -1.53 -13.92
C SER A 430 -6.80 -1.87 -14.85
N ASP A 431 -6.89 -3.13 -15.24
CA ASP A 431 -8.00 -3.65 -16.04
C ASP A 431 -9.31 -3.63 -15.22
N ASN A 432 -9.19 -3.68 -13.89
CA ASN A 432 -10.32 -3.71 -12.98
C ASN A 432 -10.90 -2.31 -12.72
N LYS A 433 -11.94 -1.94 -13.46
CA LYS A 433 -12.63 -0.66 -13.30
C LYS A 433 -13.72 -0.70 -12.23
N THR A 434 -14.27 -1.87 -11.94
CA THR A 434 -15.34 -2.07 -10.95
C THR A 434 -14.82 -2.85 -9.76
N ASN A 435 -15.18 -2.42 -8.57
CA ASN A 435 -14.92 -3.13 -7.33
C ASN A 435 -16.24 -3.33 -6.57
N ILE A 436 -16.43 -4.52 -6.03
CA ILE A 436 -17.45 -4.78 -5.01
C ILE A 436 -16.74 -4.82 -3.67
N ARG A 437 -17.26 -4.06 -2.71
CA ARG A 437 -16.66 -3.93 -1.39
C ARG A 437 -17.69 -4.29 -0.32
N PHE A 438 -17.19 -4.80 0.78
CA PHE A 438 -18.02 -5.25 1.89
C PHE A 438 -17.54 -4.66 3.19
N GLY A 439 -18.49 -4.30 4.05
CA GLY A 439 -18.25 -3.91 5.43
C GLY A 439 -19.30 -4.51 6.34
N ALA A 440 -18.97 -4.62 7.62
CA ALA A 440 -19.90 -5.02 8.66
C ALA A 440 -19.69 -4.10 9.86
N HIS A 441 -20.78 -3.73 10.51
CA HIS A 441 -20.74 -2.87 11.68
C HIS A 441 -21.79 -3.29 12.70
N TYR A 442 -21.43 -3.16 13.96
CA TYR A 442 -22.35 -3.25 15.08
C TYR A 442 -21.99 -2.19 16.12
N ASP A 443 -22.97 -1.42 16.55
CA ASP A 443 -22.89 -0.64 17.78
C ASP A 443 -24.28 -0.52 18.44
N LYS A 444 -24.32 0.09 19.62
CA LYS A 444 -25.56 0.22 20.40
C LYS A 444 -26.59 1.13 19.70
N LEU A 445 -26.17 2.09 18.88
CA LEU A 445 -27.05 3.07 18.25
C LEU A 445 -27.57 2.58 16.90
N TYR A 446 -26.66 2.19 15.99
CA TYR A 446 -27.03 1.76 14.64
C TYR A 446 -27.33 0.27 14.52
N LYS A 447 -27.20 -0.49 15.64
CA LYS A 447 -27.42 -1.95 15.70
C LYS A 447 -26.52 -2.68 14.72
N SER A 448 -27.02 -3.76 14.11
CA SER A 448 -26.28 -4.55 13.12
C SER A 448 -26.48 -3.97 11.74
N ALA A 449 -25.37 -3.85 10.99
CA ALA A 449 -25.41 -3.42 9.60
C ALA A 449 -24.37 -4.13 8.75
N ALA A 450 -24.76 -4.47 7.52
CA ALA A 450 -23.88 -4.94 6.45
C ALA A 450 -23.84 -3.88 5.35
N LEU A 451 -22.65 -3.50 4.93
CA LEU A 451 -22.41 -2.57 3.83
C LEU A 451 -22.00 -3.36 2.58
N VAL A 452 -22.68 -3.10 1.49
CA VAL A 452 -22.30 -3.53 0.15
C VAL A 452 -22.05 -2.28 -0.69
N ASN A 453 -20.87 -2.17 -1.23
CA ASN A 453 -20.49 -1.07 -2.09
C ASN A 453 -20.22 -1.57 -3.52
N ILE A 454 -20.60 -0.78 -4.49
CA ILE A 454 -20.20 -0.92 -5.90
C ILE A 454 -19.50 0.38 -6.29
N THR A 455 -18.21 0.28 -6.60
CA THR A 455 -17.43 1.43 -7.09
C THR A 455 -17.03 1.17 -8.53
N GLN A 456 -17.37 2.12 -9.42
CA GLN A 456 -16.99 2.11 -10.83
C GLN A 456 -16.07 3.29 -11.11
N LYS A 457 -14.83 3.01 -11.55
CA LYS A 457 -13.86 4.02 -12.00
C LYS A 457 -14.06 4.29 -13.49
N ASN A 458 -13.80 5.52 -13.93
CA ASN A 458 -13.97 5.97 -15.32
C ASN A 458 -15.36 5.66 -15.86
N PHE A 459 -16.41 6.03 -15.09
CA PHE A 459 -17.80 5.69 -15.37
C PHE A 459 -18.37 6.48 -16.53
N LEU A 460 -18.32 7.82 -16.51
CA LEU A 460 -18.82 8.72 -17.55
C LEU A 460 -17.68 9.39 -18.33
N ARG A 461 -16.54 9.60 -17.68
CA ARG A 461 -15.40 10.32 -18.27
C ARG A 461 -14.10 9.86 -17.62
N LYS A 462 -12.96 10.33 -18.17
CA LYS A 462 -11.65 10.12 -17.57
C LYS A 462 -11.57 10.73 -16.18
N ASP A 463 -10.83 10.09 -15.29
CA ASP A 463 -10.53 10.52 -13.93
C ASP A 463 -11.75 10.60 -13.01
N ASP A 464 -12.89 9.97 -13.33
CA ASP A 464 -14.07 9.95 -12.46
C ASP A 464 -14.24 8.63 -11.71
N VAL A 465 -15.01 8.72 -10.62
CA VAL A 465 -15.40 7.58 -9.79
C VAL A 465 -16.87 7.74 -9.40
N LEU A 466 -17.64 6.70 -9.61
CA LEU A 466 -18.98 6.53 -9.04
C LEU A 466 -18.91 5.47 -7.96
N SER A 467 -19.34 5.81 -6.74
CA SER A 467 -19.40 4.90 -5.59
C SER A 467 -20.82 4.83 -5.06
N LEU A 468 -21.35 3.63 -4.89
CA LEU A 468 -22.71 3.35 -4.45
C LEU A 468 -22.64 2.47 -3.20
N ASP A 469 -22.92 3.04 -2.03
CA ASP A 469 -23.05 2.32 -0.76
C ASP A 469 -24.51 1.98 -0.49
N PHE A 470 -24.77 0.71 -0.23
CA PHE A 470 -26.05 0.22 0.30
C PHE A 470 -25.80 -0.43 1.65
N ILE A 471 -26.49 0.05 2.67
CA ILE A 471 -26.32 -0.39 4.05
C ILE A 471 -27.61 -1.06 4.49
N PHE A 472 -27.52 -2.36 4.73
CA PHE A 472 -28.63 -3.23 5.12
C PHE A 472 -28.44 -3.69 6.56
N GLY A 473 -29.54 -3.80 7.29
CA GLY A 473 -29.54 -4.26 8.67
C GLY A 473 -30.79 -3.78 9.39
N ASP A 474 -30.66 -3.37 10.64
CA ASP A 474 -31.78 -2.81 11.42
C ASP A 474 -32.30 -1.54 10.78
N TYR A 475 -31.45 -0.79 10.08
CA TYR A 475 -31.81 0.47 9.41
C TYR A 475 -31.28 0.48 7.97
N LEU A 476 -32.16 0.89 7.04
CA LEU A 476 -31.80 1.05 5.64
C LEU A 476 -31.17 2.42 5.42
N ARG A 477 -29.93 2.42 4.90
CA ARG A 477 -29.20 3.65 4.58
C ARG A 477 -28.54 3.51 3.21
N TYR A 478 -28.25 4.62 2.55
CA TYR A 478 -27.40 4.63 1.37
C TYR A 478 -26.54 5.87 1.30
N GLN A 479 -25.45 5.77 0.53
CA GLN A 479 -24.65 6.90 0.10
C GLN A 479 -24.23 6.70 -1.35
N ILE A 480 -24.39 7.73 -2.16
CA ILE A 480 -23.97 7.78 -3.57
C ILE A 480 -23.01 8.93 -3.70
N ASP A 481 -21.81 8.65 -4.20
CA ASP A 481 -20.78 9.65 -4.47
C ASP A 481 -20.37 9.56 -5.93
N TYR A 482 -20.41 10.68 -6.65
CA TYR A 482 -19.78 10.86 -7.95
C TYR A 482 -18.72 11.94 -7.84
N TYR A 483 -17.47 11.63 -8.17
CA TYR A 483 -16.33 12.51 -8.00
C TYR A 483 -15.44 12.50 -9.23
N VAL A 484 -14.98 13.67 -9.67
CA VAL A 484 -14.03 13.84 -10.79
C VAL A 484 -12.75 14.48 -10.24
N ASP A 485 -11.65 13.73 -10.26
CA ASP A 485 -10.35 14.17 -9.78
C ASP A 485 -9.57 14.89 -10.89
N LYS A 486 -9.23 16.15 -10.67
CA LYS A 486 -8.46 16.99 -11.62
C LYS A 486 -7.02 17.25 -11.15
N GLY A 487 -6.49 16.41 -10.29
CA GLY A 487 -5.11 16.49 -9.82
C GLY A 487 -4.82 17.78 -9.04
N PHE A 488 -4.05 18.72 -9.64
CA PHE A 488 -3.76 20.01 -9.03
C PHE A 488 -4.89 21.04 -9.16
N ASN A 489 -5.85 20.80 -10.06
CA ASN A 489 -6.95 21.69 -10.35
C ASN A 489 -8.14 21.42 -9.43
N TRP A 490 -9.16 22.29 -9.52
CA TRP A 490 -10.40 22.08 -8.81
C TRP A 490 -11.13 20.85 -9.33
N SER A 491 -11.33 19.90 -8.46
CA SER A 491 -12.16 18.70 -8.65
C SER A 491 -13.62 19.02 -8.29
N PHE A 492 -14.57 18.25 -8.77
CA PHE A 492 -15.98 18.42 -8.38
C PHE A 492 -16.64 17.10 -8.01
N GLY A 493 -17.66 17.18 -7.16
CA GLY A 493 -18.38 16.02 -6.68
C GLY A 493 -19.85 16.27 -6.48
N LEU A 494 -20.60 15.18 -6.57
CA LEU A 494 -22.01 15.08 -6.18
C LEU A 494 -22.11 14.01 -5.11
N ARG A 495 -22.81 14.29 -4.03
CA ARG A 495 -23.09 13.33 -2.97
C ARG A 495 -24.58 13.32 -2.64
N SER A 496 -25.16 12.12 -2.51
CA SER A 496 -26.50 11.89 -2.00
C SER A 496 -26.44 10.87 -0.88
N LYS A 497 -27.02 11.19 0.26
CA LYS A 497 -26.98 10.34 1.46
C LYS A 497 -28.35 10.29 2.11
N LEU A 498 -28.81 9.08 2.47
CA LEU A 498 -29.98 8.83 3.29
C LEU A 498 -29.57 8.10 4.56
N ASN A 499 -29.92 8.66 5.70
CA ASN A 499 -29.90 8.00 6.99
C ASN A 499 -31.34 7.93 7.52
N ASP A 500 -31.81 6.73 7.78
CA ASP A 500 -33.11 6.47 8.37
C ASP A 500 -32.90 5.50 9.53
N PHE A 501 -33.25 5.93 10.75
CA PHE A 501 -33.02 5.14 11.95
C PHE A 501 -33.95 5.58 13.09
N ASN A 502 -34.19 4.69 14.03
CA ASN A 502 -35.00 5.00 15.19
C ASN A 502 -34.25 4.70 16.49
N PHE A 503 -34.55 5.46 17.54
CA PHE A 503 -33.98 5.24 18.86
C PHE A 503 -34.75 5.94 19.95
N ASP A 504 -34.54 5.48 21.19
CA ASP A 504 -35.23 6.04 22.36
C ASP A 504 -34.48 7.29 22.85
N ILE A 505 -35.21 8.39 22.96
CA ILE A 505 -34.74 9.64 23.56
C ILE A 505 -35.35 9.82 24.94
N PRO A 506 -34.60 10.26 25.97
CA PRO A 506 -35.17 10.63 27.26
C PRO A 506 -36.27 11.71 27.10
N TYR A 507 -37.44 11.46 27.65
CA TYR A 507 -38.58 12.36 27.46
C TYR A 507 -38.30 13.81 27.88
N LYS A 508 -37.55 14.01 28.97
CA LYS A 508 -37.13 15.34 29.46
C LYS A 508 -36.36 16.17 28.43
N VAL A 509 -35.66 15.51 27.50
CA VAL A 509 -34.95 16.19 26.41
C VAL A 509 -35.93 16.73 25.37
N LEU A 510 -36.94 15.94 25.02
CA LEU A 510 -37.98 16.33 24.07
C LEU A 510 -38.89 17.39 24.64
N GLU A 511 -39.36 17.22 25.89
CA GLU A 511 -40.16 18.18 26.62
C GLU A 511 -39.55 19.59 26.58
N LYS A 512 -38.28 19.69 26.96
CA LYS A 512 -37.54 20.95 26.98
C LYS A 512 -37.35 21.57 25.57
N ASN A 513 -37.10 20.77 24.57
CA ASN A 513 -36.76 21.27 23.23
C ASN A 513 -37.99 21.56 22.37
N PHE A 514 -39.01 20.74 22.46
CA PHE A 514 -40.21 20.82 21.61
C PHE A 514 -41.45 21.31 22.38
N ARG A 515 -41.29 21.72 23.65
CA ARG A 515 -42.38 22.24 24.51
C ARG A 515 -43.56 21.27 24.62
N LEU A 516 -43.24 19.99 24.76
CA LEU A 516 -44.26 18.95 25.01
C LEU A 516 -44.80 19.08 26.43
N PRO A 517 -46.05 18.58 26.70
CA PRO A 517 -46.62 18.57 28.05
C PRO A 517 -45.72 17.78 29.02
N ASP A 518 -45.60 18.23 30.28
CA ASP A 518 -44.91 17.45 31.32
C ASP A 518 -45.71 16.15 31.62
N ASP A 519 -45.09 15.01 31.40
CA ASP A 519 -45.62 13.69 31.74
C ASP A 519 -44.63 12.90 32.60
N PRO A 520 -44.82 12.85 33.91
CA PRO A 520 -43.91 12.17 34.83
C PRO A 520 -43.86 10.65 34.64
N ASN A 521 -44.76 10.05 33.89
CA ASN A 521 -44.79 8.60 33.62
C ASN A 521 -43.95 8.20 32.41
N LEU A 522 -43.51 9.15 31.59
CA LEU A 522 -42.70 8.89 30.41
C LEU A 522 -41.20 9.07 30.70
N ASN A 523 -40.46 7.98 30.67
CA ASN A 523 -38.99 8.01 30.81
C ASN A 523 -38.29 8.25 29.50
N ALA A 524 -38.76 7.60 28.41
CA ALA A 524 -38.17 7.70 27.07
C ALA A 524 -39.27 7.61 26.00
N VAL A 525 -39.00 8.14 24.84
CA VAL A 525 -39.86 8.15 23.66
C VAL A 525 -39.08 7.61 22.47
N ASN A 526 -39.68 6.69 21.75
CA ASN A 526 -39.15 6.19 20.52
C ASN A 526 -39.36 7.21 19.41
N MET A 527 -38.24 7.59 18.73
CA MET A 527 -38.21 8.63 17.70
C MET A 527 -37.64 8.08 16.41
N ASP A 528 -38.36 8.33 15.31
CA ASP A 528 -37.89 8.09 13.95
C ASP A 528 -37.17 9.33 13.43
N PHE A 529 -35.98 9.11 12.90
CA PHE A 529 -35.13 10.13 12.30
C PHE A 529 -34.83 9.79 10.83
N THR A 530 -35.23 10.67 9.94
CA THR A 530 -34.83 10.60 8.53
C THR A 530 -34.05 11.85 8.18
N ASP A 531 -32.81 11.66 7.67
CA ASP A 531 -31.91 12.72 7.17
C ASP A 531 -31.53 12.37 5.74
N PHE A 532 -32.06 13.09 4.78
CA PHE A 532 -31.75 12.98 3.36
C PHE A 532 -30.98 14.21 2.91
N THR A 533 -29.72 14.04 2.53
CA THR A 533 -28.80 15.12 2.18
C THR A 533 -28.24 14.96 0.76
N ASN A 534 -28.36 16.00 -0.06
CA ASN A 534 -27.77 16.09 -1.39
C ASN A 534 -26.79 17.25 -1.44
N GLN A 535 -25.61 17.03 -1.96
CA GLN A 535 -24.54 18.02 -2.05
C GLN A 535 -23.94 18.08 -3.46
N PHE A 536 -23.69 19.28 -3.94
CA PHE A 536 -22.80 19.55 -5.07
C PHE A 536 -21.65 20.38 -4.56
N TYR A 537 -20.41 19.97 -4.86
CA TYR A 537 -19.23 20.67 -4.36
C TYR A 537 -18.07 20.71 -5.35
N ILE A 538 -17.25 21.73 -5.20
CA ILE A 538 -15.91 21.79 -5.79
C ILE A 538 -14.88 21.63 -4.67
N GLN A 539 -13.77 20.97 -4.98
CA GLN A 539 -12.73 20.66 -4.00
C GLN A 539 -11.34 20.84 -4.61
N THR A 540 -10.40 21.32 -3.80
CA THR A 540 -8.97 21.23 -4.11
C THR A 540 -8.23 20.55 -2.98
N VAL A 541 -7.18 19.78 -3.33
CA VAL A 541 -6.38 18.99 -2.39
C VAL A 541 -4.91 19.37 -2.51
N TYR A 542 -4.28 19.69 -1.39
CA TYR A 542 -2.86 20.01 -1.32
C TYR A 542 -2.09 18.97 -0.48
N LYS A 543 -1.04 18.36 -1.07
CA LYS A 543 -0.14 17.37 -0.44
C LYS A 543 -0.84 16.19 0.25
N ASN A 544 -2.00 15.73 -0.25
CA ASN A 544 -2.83 14.64 0.33
C ASN A 544 -3.23 14.84 1.82
N ALA A 545 -2.85 15.97 2.40
CA ALA A 545 -3.07 16.26 3.81
C ALA A 545 -4.08 17.39 4.05
N PHE A 546 -4.26 18.29 3.08
CA PHE A 546 -5.12 19.45 3.21
C PHE A 546 -6.12 19.52 2.06
N SER A 547 -7.40 19.76 2.37
CA SER A 547 -8.43 19.99 1.35
C SER A 547 -9.34 21.14 1.75
N ILE A 548 -9.82 21.86 0.73
CA ILE A 548 -10.89 22.83 0.86
C ILE A 548 -11.99 22.43 -0.11
N SER A 549 -13.23 22.41 0.37
CA SER A 549 -14.43 22.18 -0.43
C SER A 549 -15.42 23.33 -0.22
N LEU A 550 -16.08 23.72 -1.30
CA LEU A 550 -17.18 24.71 -1.28
C LEU A 550 -18.36 24.11 -2.05
N GLY A 551 -19.56 24.25 -1.54
CA GLY A 551 -20.69 23.61 -2.17
C GLY A 551 -22.07 24.14 -1.79
N LEU A 552 -23.05 23.54 -2.45
CA LEU A 552 -24.47 23.74 -2.20
C LEU A 552 -25.03 22.45 -1.56
N GLU A 553 -25.90 22.58 -0.59
CA GLU A 553 -26.53 21.47 0.07
C GLU A 553 -28.06 21.64 0.07
N HIS A 554 -28.76 20.58 -0.28
CA HIS A 554 -30.16 20.37 0.01
C HIS A 554 -30.29 19.28 1.07
N LYS A 555 -30.96 19.57 2.15
CA LYS A 555 -31.20 18.65 3.28
C LYS A 555 -32.70 18.54 3.56
N TRP A 556 -33.21 17.31 3.66
CA TRP A 556 -34.55 17.03 4.15
C TRP A 556 -34.47 16.27 5.46
N ILE A 557 -35.15 16.82 6.48
CA ILE A 557 -35.19 16.25 7.83
C ILE A 557 -36.62 15.95 8.19
N LYS A 558 -36.86 14.73 8.72
CA LYS A 558 -38.11 14.34 9.33
C LYS A 558 -37.85 13.72 10.70
N TYR A 559 -38.52 14.24 11.73
CA TYR A 559 -38.53 13.68 13.08
C TYR A 559 -39.97 13.41 13.49
N SER A 560 -40.26 12.15 13.82
CA SER A 560 -41.61 11.72 14.20
C SER A 560 -41.57 10.67 15.31
N SER A 561 -42.68 10.49 16.01
CA SER A 561 -42.84 9.48 17.05
C SER A 561 -44.20 8.84 17.01
N ASP A 562 -44.22 7.52 17.08
CA ASP A 562 -45.45 6.74 17.21
C ASP A 562 -45.92 6.60 18.69
N THR A 563 -45.05 7.00 19.62
CA THR A 563 -45.36 6.92 21.07
C THR A 563 -46.49 7.88 21.47
N PHE A 564 -46.62 9.00 20.76
CA PHE A 564 -47.68 9.95 20.93
C PHE A 564 -48.67 9.88 19.77
N LEU A 565 -49.89 9.45 20.07
CA LEU A 565 -50.99 9.53 19.14
C LEU A 565 -51.70 10.87 19.37
N GLN A 566 -51.63 11.78 18.43
CA GLN A 566 -52.39 13.02 18.48
C GLN A 566 -53.87 12.67 18.16
N GLU A 567 -54.77 12.68 19.19
CA GLU A 567 -56.18 12.54 18.97
C GLU A 567 -56.66 13.74 18.15
N SER A 568 -56.96 13.52 16.90
CA SER A 568 -57.65 14.51 16.07
C SER A 568 -59.11 14.56 16.50
N THR A 569 -59.53 15.67 17.08
CA THR A 569 -60.89 15.90 17.51
C THR A 569 -61.89 15.92 16.35
N GLN A 570 -61.52 15.78 15.11
CA GLN A 570 -62.39 15.84 13.92
C GLN A 570 -62.46 14.56 13.08
N THR A 571 -61.54 13.63 13.26
CA THR A 571 -61.56 12.32 12.56
C THR A 571 -60.97 11.27 13.50
N ASN A 572 -61.63 10.09 13.63
CA ASN A 572 -61.14 8.95 14.46
C ASN A 572 -59.80 8.33 13.97
N ASN A 573 -58.89 9.10 13.41
CA ASN A 573 -57.58 8.64 12.98
C ASN A 573 -56.53 9.18 13.95
N SER A 574 -55.87 8.28 14.65
CA SER A 574 -54.62 8.54 15.38
C SER A 574 -53.54 8.95 14.41
N SER A 575 -53.04 10.17 14.49
CA SER A 575 -51.92 10.64 13.66
C SER A 575 -50.62 10.60 14.45
N VAL A 576 -49.55 10.11 13.80
CA VAL A 576 -48.18 10.12 14.30
C VAL A 576 -47.72 11.55 14.64
N LEU A 577 -47.17 11.78 15.82
CA LEU A 577 -46.63 13.08 16.19
C LEU A 577 -45.43 13.40 15.32
N THR A 578 -45.53 14.42 14.49
CA THR A 578 -44.40 14.91 13.67
C THR A 578 -43.87 16.19 14.30
N LEU A 579 -42.58 16.15 14.71
CA LEU A 579 -41.91 17.29 15.33
C LEU A 579 -41.20 18.16 14.30
N GLU A 580 -40.73 17.57 13.19
CA GLU A 580 -40.09 18.27 12.10
C GLU A 580 -40.29 17.55 10.76
N LYS A 581 -40.52 18.30 9.70
CA LYS A 581 -40.63 17.78 8.32
C LYS A 581 -40.29 18.88 7.33
N SER A 582 -39.03 19.31 7.32
CA SER A 582 -38.62 20.46 6.50
C SER A 582 -37.50 20.13 5.52
N HIS A 583 -37.55 20.80 4.38
CA HIS A 583 -36.46 20.92 3.43
C HIS A 583 -35.65 22.16 3.76
N TYR A 584 -34.33 22.05 3.70
CA TYR A 584 -33.38 23.14 3.91
C TYR A 584 -32.44 23.27 2.72
N ALA A 585 -32.12 24.51 2.33
CA ALA A 585 -31.06 24.78 1.39
C ALA A 585 -29.95 25.58 2.07
N SER A 586 -28.70 25.18 1.88
CA SER A 586 -27.54 25.87 2.42
C SER A 586 -26.40 26.00 1.40
N VAL A 587 -25.57 27.01 1.60
CA VAL A 587 -24.20 27.06 1.08
C VAL A 587 -23.29 26.56 2.17
N TYR A 588 -22.31 25.72 1.83
CA TYR A 588 -21.37 25.23 2.82
C TYR A 588 -19.91 25.32 2.36
N GLY A 589 -19.02 25.38 3.33
CA GLY A 589 -17.57 25.25 3.14
C GLY A 589 -17.00 24.23 4.12
N GLN A 590 -16.08 23.41 3.67
CA GLN A 590 -15.37 22.44 4.49
C GLN A 590 -13.86 22.56 4.28
N LEU A 591 -13.14 22.52 5.39
CA LEU A 591 -11.68 22.46 5.43
C LEU A 591 -11.27 21.20 6.17
N ARG A 592 -10.39 20.39 5.59
CA ARG A 592 -9.79 19.23 6.25
C ARG A 592 -8.28 19.29 6.18
N PHE A 593 -7.63 18.98 7.30
CA PHE A 593 -6.19 18.73 7.38
C PHE A 593 -5.97 17.42 8.12
N ASP A 594 -5.18 16.51 7.57
CA ASP A 594 -5.08 15.15 8.06
C ASP A 594 -3.71 14.53 7.83
N THR A 595 -2.96 14.40 8.91
CA THR A 595 -1.63 13.76 8.98
C THR A 595 -1.58 12.62 10.00
N LEU A 596 -2.74 12.15 10.51
CA LEU A 596 -2.77 11.01 11.43
C LEU A 596 -2.19 9.77 10.75
N ASP A 597 -1.46 8.98 11.51
CA ASP A 597 -0.96 7.67 11.09
C ASP A 597 -2.07 6.60 11.06
N ASP A 598 -2.99 6.64 12.01
CA ASP A 598 -4.21 5.85 12.07
C ASP A 598 -5.40 6.72 12.47
N PHE A 599 -6.60 6.39 12.02
CA PHE A 599 -7.80 7.18 12.32
C PHE A 599 -8.49 6.73 13.62
N PHE A 600 -8.46 5.44 13.93
CA PHE A 600 -9.17 4.85 15.07
C PHE A 600 -8.32 4.79 16.33
N PHE A 601 -7.02 4.48 16.17
CA PHE A 601 -6.03 4.42 17.27
C PHE A 601 -4.79 5.27 16.93
N PRO A 602 -4.96 6.59 16.76
CA PRO A 602 -3.86 7.44 16.32
C PRO A 602 -2.75 7.52 17.37
N SER A 603 -1.53 7.23 16.91
CA SER A 603 -0.33 7.34 17.75
C SER A 603 0.41 8.65 17.53
N LYS A 604 0.33 9.22 16.34
CA LYS A 604 0.98 10.50 15.97
C LYS A 604 0.23 11.23 14.86
N GLY A 605 0.43 12.52 14.82
CA GLY A 605 -0.11 13.38 13.78
C GLY A 605 -1.21 14.30 14.26
N PHE A 606 -1.82 14.99 13.30
CA PHE A 606 -2.83 16.00 13.54
C PHE A 606 -3.96 15.88 12.52
N TYR A 607 -5.20 16.02 12.98
CA TYR A 607 -6.41 16.11 12.18
C TYR A 607 -7.16 17.37 12.54
N LEU A 608 -7.66 18.07 11.55
CA LEU A 608 -8.59 19.19 11.67
C LEU A 608 -9.68 19.05 10.63
N GLU A 609 -10.91 19.09 11.06
CA GLU A 609 -12.07 19.21 10.19
C GLU A 609 -12.90 20.39 10.67
N THR A 610 -13.19 21.31 9.74
CA THR A 610 -14.01 22.48 10.00
C THR A 610 -15.04 22.58 8.91
N ASP A 611 -16.30 22.69 9.27
CA ASP A 611 -17.40 22.90 8.37
C ASP A 611 -18.24 24.15 8.78
N PHE A 612 -18.74 24.82 7.78
CA PHE A 612 -19.58 26.01 7.93
C PHE A 612 -20.73 25.90 6.94
N HIS A 613 -21.96 25.99 7.45
CA HIS A 613 -23.19 25.97 6.67
C HIS A 613 -23.99 27.25 6.92
N THR A 614 -24.49 27.87 5.86
CA THR A 614 -25.46 28.97 5.96
C THR A 614 -26.77 28.53 5.33
N TYR A 615 -27.76 28.29 6.16
CA TYR A 615 -29.14 27.92 5.78
C TYR A 615 -29.91 29.17 5.45
N PHE A 616 -30.34 29.32 4.20
CA PHE A 616 -30.98 30.53 3.71
C PHE A 616 -32.42 30.31 3.24
N LEU A 617 -32.82 29.05 3.02
CA LEU A 617 -34.19 28.66 2.65
C LEU A 617 -34.64 27.43 3.43
N SER A 618 -35.95 27.39 3.78
CA SER A 618 -36.61 26.21 4.33
C SER A 618 -38.06 26.12 3.84
N SER A 619 -38.63 24.91 3.79
CA SER A 619 -40.07 24.71 3.64
C SER A 619 -40.83 25.03 4.91
N ASP A 620 -40.15 25.20 6.03
CA ASP A 620 -40.59 25.72 7.31
C ASP A 620 -41.89 25.11 7.85
N PHE A 621 -41.85 23.78 8.07
CA PHE A 621 -42.98 23.01 8.61
C PHE A 621 -43.56 23.61 9.90
N ASN A 622 -42.72 24.16 10.77
CA ASN A 622 -43.12 24.70 12.07
C ASN A 622 -43.43 26.23 12.05
N GLY A 623 -43.25 26.91 10.93
CA GLY A 623 -43.45 28.35 10.80
C GLY A 623 -42.49 29.21 11.64
N THR A 624 -41.29 28.71 11.91
CA THR A 624 -40.32 29.34 12.81
C THR A 624 -38.93 29.59 12.17
N PHE A 625 -38.81 29.32 10.89
CA PHE A 625 -37.55 29.46 10.18
C PHE A 625 -37.14 30.94 10.02
N ASN A 626 -35.88 31.20 10.37
CA ASN A 626 -35.15 32.39 10.00
C ASN A 626 -33.76 31.93 9.52
N PRO A 627 -33.13 32.61 8.55
CA PRO A 627 -31.80 32.27 8.12
C PRO A 627 -30.80 32.21 9.28
N PHE A 628 -29.96 31.18 9.30
CA PHE A 628 -28.98 30.96 10.35
C PHE A 628 -27.74 30.25 9.79
N SER A 629 -26.64 30.30 10.54
CA SER A 629 -25.42 29.64 10.20
C SER A 629 -24.96 28.66 11.29
N ILE A 630 -24.37 27.56 10.89
CA ILE A 630 -23.75 26.57 11.77
C ILE A 630 -22.27 26.50 11.44
N PHE A 631 -21.44 26.70 12.44
CA PHE A 631 -20.01 26.48 12.40
C PHE A 631 -19.67 25.31 13.31
N ARG A 632 -18.83 24.38 12.82
CA ARG A 632 -18.29 23.29 13.60
C ARG A 632 -16.83 23.10 13.27
N SER A 633 -16.02 22.84 14.30
CA SER A 633 -14.61 22.50 14.13
C SER A 633 -14.21 21.42 15.13
N LYS A 634 -13.54 20.38 14.64
CA LYS A 634 -13.02 19.26 15.41
C LYS A 634 -11.53 19.13 15.07
N ALA A 635 -10.68 19.10 16.09
CA ALA A 635 -9.28 18.76 15.93
C ALA A 635 -8.93 17.50 16.73
N ILE A 636 -7.90 16.77 16.29
CA ILE A 636 -7.30 15.64 16.99
C ILE A 636 -5.79 15.82 16.89
N ALA A 637 -5.11 15.84 18.04
CA ALA A 637 -3.66 15.85 18.14
C ALA A 637 -3.21 14.57 18.85
N ALA A 638 -2.42 13.74 18.17
CA ALA A 638 -1.89 12.50 18.70
C ALA A 638 -0.36 12.60 18.86
N LEU A 639 0.15 12.23 20.04
CA LEU A 639 1.55 12.27 20.42
C LEU A 639 1.94 10.97 21.12
N ASN A 640 2.96 10.28 20.60
CA ASN A 640 3.52 9.12 21.28
C ASN A 640 4.67 9.55 22.20
N PHE A 641 4.61 9.12 23.47
CA PHE A 641 5.68 9.36 24.45
C PHE A 641 6.74 8.26 24.41
N THR A 642 6.28 7.04 24.15
CA THR A 642 7.12 5.86 24.00
C THR A 642 6.59 5.01 22.85
N LYS A 643 7.27 3.93 22.53
CA LYS A 643 6.83 3.00 21.46
C LYS A 643 5.39 2.50 21.65
N ASN A 644 4.92 2.38 22.91
CA ASN A 644 3.62 1.77 23.24
C ASN A 644 2.61 2.73 23.88
N TRP A 645 2.99 3.95 24.21
CA TRP A 645 2.11 4.91 24.87
C TRP A 645 1.85 6.11 23.98
N SER A 646 0.60 6.37 23.70
CA SER A 646 0.14 7.57 22.98
C SER A 646 -0.90 8.36 23.77
N PHE A 647 -0.86 9.66 23.60
CA PHE A 647 -1.84 10.61 24.15
C PHE A 647 -2.54 11.33 23.03
N VAL A 648 -3.87 11.33 23.08
CA VAL A 648 -4.71 11.98 22.07
C VAL A 648 -5.56 13.05 22.72
N LEU A 649 -5.46 14.26 22.20
CA LEU A 649 -6.28 15.39 22.62
C LEU A 649 -7.23 15.76 21.47
N ALA A 650 -8.53 15.86 21.75
CA ALA A 650 -9.54 16.13 20.74
C ALA A 650 -10.51 17.25 21.17
N PRO A 651 -10.16 18.54 20.95
CA PRO A 651 -11.08 19.65 21.08
C PRO A 651 -12.13 19.66 19.97
N GLU A 652 -13.35 20.08 20.30
CA GLU A 652 -14.42 20.24 19.35
C GLU A 652 -15.32 21.41 19.78
N VAL A 653 -15.72 22.23 18.81
CA VAL A 653 -16.60 23.38 19.01
C VAL A 653 -17.71 23.38 17.96
N GLY A 654 -18.92 23.68 18.38
CA GLY A 654 -20.05 23.94 17.50
C GLY A 654 -20.77 25.20 17.92
N ILE A 655 -21.09 26.05 16.96
CA ILE A 655 -21.76 27.33 17.15
C ILE A 655 -22.87 27.45 16.12
N LYS A 656 -24.09 27.67 16.56
CA LYS A 656 -25.23 28.08 15.74
C LYS A 656 -25.45 29.57 15.97
N SER A 657 -25.43 30.34 14.89
CA SER A 657 -25.58 31.81 14.90
C SER A 657 -26.77 32.22 14.06
N GLY A 658 -27.61 33.11 14.58
CA GLY A 658 -28.85 33.56 13.97
C GLY A 658 -30.08 33.23 14.85
N SER A 659 -31.13 34.01 14.72
CA SER A 659 -32.37 33.84 15.50
C SER A 659 -33.25 32.77 14.85
N SER A 660 -32.85 31.53 14.97
CA SER A 660 -33.69 30.45 14.44
C SER A 660 -34.51 29.77 15.52
N GLY A 661 -35.82 29.67 15.29
CA GLY A 661 -36.71 28.82 16.05
C GLY A 661 -36.54 27.33 15.75
N THR A 662 -35.76 27.00 14.71
CA THR A 662 -35.49 25.62 14.26
C THR A 662 -34.63 24.90 15.28
N LYS A 663 -35.20 23.90 15.97
CA LYS A 663 -34.49 23.09 16.98
C LYS A 663 -33.88 21.79 16.42
N SER A 664 -34.39 21.33 15.29
CA SER A 664 -33.94 20.07 14.62
C SER A 664 -32.51 20.06 14.18
N LEU A 665 -31.88 21.23 14.06
CA LEU A 665 -30.44 21.42 13.69
C LEU A 665 -29.58 21.95 14.86
N ASP A 666 -30.10 21.94 16.09
CA ASP A 666 -29.29 22.19 17.29
C ASP A 666 -28.32 21.03 17.54
N PHE A 667 -27.23 21.29 18.24
CA PHE A 667 -26.30 20.26 18.67
C PHE A 667 -26.91 19.45 19.83
N ALA A 668 -26.62 18.15 19.83
CA ALA A 668 -26.97 17.26 20.93
C ALA A 668 -25.79 16.34 21.27
N LEU A 669 -25.32 16.43 22.51
CA LEU A 669 -24.20 15.63 23.00
C LEU A 669 -24.73 14.40 23.75
N GLY A 670 -23.98 13.27 23.59
CA GLY A 670 -24.27 12.02 24.30
C GLY A 670 -23.94 10.79 23.46
N GLY A 671 -23.89 9.62 24.10
CA GLY A 671 -23.54 8.36 23.45
C GLY A 671 -22.08 8.24 23.04
N LEU A 672 -21.72 7.09 22.49
CA LEU A 672 -20.39 6.77 21.99
C LEU A 672 -20.47 6.05 20.64
N GLY A 673 -19.44 6.22 19.81
CA GLY A 673 -19.12 5.36 18.66
C GLY A 673 -19.89 5.61 17.37
N ALA A 674 -20.95 6.42 17.37
CA ALA A 674 -21.70 6.67 16.16
C ALA A 674 -20.95 7.56 15.16
N PRO A 675 -20.99 7.28 13.85
CA PRO A 675 -20.70 8.29 12.85
C PRO A 675 -21.64 9.47 13.07
N GLN A 676 -21.13 10.67 12.89
CA GLN A 676 -21.92 11.86 13.14
C GLN A 676 -23.01 12.00 12.08
N THR A 677 -24.23 11.83 12.51
CA THR A 677 -25.41 12.12 11.71
C THR A 677 -26.00 13.42 12.22
N ASN A 678 -26.30 14.34 11.32
CA ASN A 678 -26.75 15.68 11.67
C ASN A 678 -25.75 16.35 12.65
N ASN A 679 -26.23 16.98 13.71
CA ASN A 679 -25.42 17.67 14.74
C ASN A 679 -25.30 16.85 16.04
N PHE A 680 -25.29 15.52 15.95
CA PHE A 680 -25.11 14.64 17.11
C PHE A 680 -23.63 14.43 17.41
N ILE A 681 -23.23 14.68 18.67
CA ILE A 681 -21.85 14.75 19.10
C ILE A 681 -21.59 13.68 20.18
N PRO A 682 -20.71 12.69 19.93
CA PRO A 682 -20.40 11.68 20.93
C PRO A 682 -19.84 12.28 22.22
N PHE A 683 -20.36 11.81 23.39
CA PHE A 683 -19.91 12.27 24.70
C PHE A 683 -20.00 11.14 25.74
N LEU A 684 -18.92 10.88 26.47
CA LEU A 684 -18.77 9.80 27.44
C LEU A 684 -19.70 9.99 28.65
N GLY A 685 -20.30 8.90 29.14
CA GLY A 685 -21.04 8.88 30.41
C GLY A 685 -22.45 9.44 30.35
N TYR A 686 -22.96 9.71 29.16
CA TYR A 686 -24.32 10.16 28.92
C TYR A 686 -25.01 9.34 27.83
N ASP A 687 -26.31 9.21 27.91
CA ASP A 687 -27.11 8.55 26.88
C ASP A 687 -27.13 9.38 25.59
N PHE A 688 -27.53 8.76 24.49
CA PHE A 688 -27.56 9.40 23.18
C PHE A 688 -28.50 10.62 23.21
N ILE A 689 -28.04 11.75 22.64
CA ILE A 689 -28.79 13.06 22.59
C ILE A 689 -29.15 13.64 23.96
N ALA A 690 -28.53 13.24 25.04
CA ALA A 690 -28.94 13.64 26.39
C ALA A 690 -28.73 15.14 26.70
N ILE A 691 -27.82 15.83 25.99
CA ILE A 691 -27.40 17.20 26.28
C ILE A 691 -27.59 18.08 25.05
N PRO A 692 -28.78 18.66 24.83
CA PRO A 692 -29.06 19.54 23.71
C PRO A 692 -28.63 21.00 23.97
N GLY A 693 -28.30 21.72 22.91
CA GLY A 693 -28.05 23.16 22.91
C GLY A 693 -27.62 23.67 21.54
N ASP A 694 -27.74 24.94 21.28
CA ASP A 694 -27.38 25.51 19.98
C ASP A 694 -25.88 25.77 19.80
N SER A 695 -25.12 25.71 20.90
CA SER A 695 -23.66 25.86 20.86
C SER A 695 -22.98 25.00 21.93
N PHE A 696 -21.78 24.50 21.62
CA PHE A 696 -20.99 23.73 22.58
C PHE A 696 -19.49 23.94 22.42
N LEU A 697 -18.75 23.71 23.49
CA LEU A 697 -17.30 23.55 23.53
C LEU A 697 -17.00 22.24 24.25
N LYS A 698 -16.27 21.33 23.62
CA LYS A 698 -15.92 20.01 24.15
C LYS A 698 -14.43 19.76 24.05
N MET A 699 -13.86 19.08 25.03
CA MET A 699 -12.51 18.56 25.02
C MET A 699 -12.54 17.09 25.43
N LYS A 700 -11.91 16.21 24.64
CA LYS A 700 -11.67 14.81 24.99
C LYS A 700 -10.17 14.57 25.06
N ALA A 701 -9.72 13.92 26.14
CA ALA A 701 -8.36 13.42 26.30
C ALA A 701 -8.41 11.89 26.36
N THR A 702 -7.50 11.23 25.65
CA THR A 702 -7.38 9.77 25.63
C THR A 702 -5.94 9.39 25.85
N LEU A 703 -5.70 8.47 26.76
CA LEU A 703 -4.43 7.78 26.94
C LEU A 703 -4.60 6.36 26.41
N ASP A 704 -3.76 5.99 25.45
CA ASP A 704 -3.77 4.69 24.81
C ASP A 704 -2.46 3.96 25.06
N PHE A 705 -2.57 2.71 25.49
CA PHE A 705 -1.46 1.80 25.72
C PHE A 705 -1.59 0.59 24.81
N GLU A 706 -0.71 0.49 23.81
CA GLU A 706 -0.60 -0.69 22.94
C GLU A 706 0.09 -1.83 23.71
N ILE A 707 -0.71 -2.78 24.22
CA ILE A 707 -0.26 -3.93 25.03
C ILE A 707 0.60 -4.86 24.18
N THR A 708 0.09 -5.21 23.01
CA THR A 708 0.77 -5.94 21.93
C THR A 708 0.30 -5.33 20.61
N PRO A 709 0.97 -5.58 19.47
CA PRO A 709 0.52 -5.04 18.19
C PRO A 709 -0.98 -5.23 17.98
N LYS A 710 -1.70 -4.13 17.65
CA LYS A 710 -3.16 -4.08 17.43
C LYS A 710 -4.05 -4.28 18.67
N ASN A 711 -3.51 -4.28 19.86
CA ASN A 711 -4.27 -4.46 21.11
C ASN A 711 -4.06 -3.27 22.03
N HIS A 712 -5.12 -2.56 22.37
CA HIS A 712 -5.09 -1.27 23.03
C HIS A 712 -5.85 -1.29 24.36
N PHE A 713 -5.25 -0.72 25.41
CA PHE A 713 -5.93 -0.37 26.64
C PHE A 713 -6.14 1.14 26.67
N ILE A 714 -7.40 1.57 26.81
CA ILE A 714 -7.80 2.95 26.58
C ILE A 714 -8.37 3.55 27.88
N VAL A 715 -7.85 4.70 28.28
CA VAL A 715 -8.41 5.55 29.32
C VAL A 715 -8.81 6.87 28.69
N ALA A 716 -10.06 7.28 28.82
CA ALA A 716 -10.54 8.50 28.22
C ALA A 716 -11.37 9.34 29.19
N ALA A 717 -11.26 10.65 29.08
CA ALA A 717 -12.10 11.60 29.77
C ALA A 717 -12.53 12.72 28.82
N ASN A 718 -13.72 13.25 29.02
CA ASN A 718 -14.18 14.42 28.29
C ASN A 718 -14.89 15.42 29.21
N ILE A 719 -14.80 16.68 28.81
CA ILE A 719 -15.51 17.80 29.44
C ILE A 719 -16.25 18.58 28.35
N ALA A 720 -17.38 19.12 28.69
CA ALA A 720 -18.12 19.99 27.77
C ALA A 720 -18.84 21.13 28.48
N LYS A 721 -19.02 22.20 27.73
CA LYS A 721 -19.93 23.27 28.02
C LYS A 721 -20.94 23.37 26.88
N VAL A 722 -22.22 23.35 27.22
CA VAL A 722 -23.33 23.45 26.25
C VAL A 722 -24.18 24.60 26.68
N THR A 723 -24.56 25.47 25.74
CA THR A 723 -25.32 26.69 26.00
C THR A 723 -26.06 27.13 24.75
N ASP A 724 -27.16 27.89 24.92
CA ASP A 724 -27.89 28.45 23.79
C ASP A 724 -27.26 29.71 23.18
N ASP A 725 -26.16 30.22 23.69
CA ASP A 725 -25.37 31.30 23.10
C ASP A 725 -23.97 31.36 23.72
N ILE A 726 -23.02 30.67 23.13
CA ILE A 726 -21.63 30.64 23.63
C ILE A 726 -20.88 31.95 23.40
N LEU A 727 -21.30 32.75 22.41
CA LEU A 727 -20.67 34.02 22.05
C LEU A 727 -21.09 35.16 22.96
N ARG A 728 -22.05 34.95 23.86
CA ARG A 728 -22.51 35.97 24.81
C ARG A 728 -21.36 36.40 25.74
N PRO A 729 -21.12 37.68 25.95
CA PRO A 729 -20.05 38.16 26.84
C PRO A 729 -20.10 37.49 28.23
N GLY A 730 -18.95 36.96 28.65
CA GLY A 730 -18.82 36.23 29.92
C GLY A 730 -19.19 34.74 29.85
N SER A 731 -19.79 34.25 28.77
CA SER A 731 -20.11 32.84 28.58
C SER A 731 -18.81 31.96 28.60
N PHE A 732 -17.76 32.36 27.93
CA PHE A 732 -16.47 31.61 27.92
C PHE A 732 -15.82 31.44 29.30
N LYS A 733 -16.05 32.38 30.24
CA LYS A 733 -15.42 32.37 31.56
C LYS A 733 -16.07 31.40 32.55
N ARG A 734 -17.25 30.84 32.24
CA ARG A 734 -17.93 29.88 33.15
C ARG A 734 -17.31 28.49 32.98
N ALA A 735 -17.18 27.75 34.10
CA ALA A 735 -16.66 26.39 34.09
C ALA A 735 -17.46 25.43 33.19
N PRO A 736 -16.86 24.37 32.66
CA PRO A 736 -17.58 23.29 32.00
C PRO A 736 -18.71 22.72 32.88
N SER A 737 -19.84 22.39 32.28
CA SER A 737 -21.00 21.90 33.02
C SER A 737 -21.18 20.39 33.01
N TYR A 738 -20.46 19.72 32.07
CA TYR A 738 -20.60 18.28 31.84
C TYR A 738 -19.23 17.62 31.85
N PHE A 739 -19.15 16.44 32.46
CA PHE A 739 -17.94 15.64 32.57
C PHE A 739 -18.28 14.16 32.46
N GLY A 740 -17.44 13.40 31.71
CA GLY A 740 -17.55 11.96 31.60
C GLY A 740 -16.17 11.32 31.44
N TYR A 741 -16.05 10.07 31.86
CA TYR A 741 -14.84 9.28 31.72
C TYR A 741 -15.16 7.85 31.32
N GLY A 742 -14.15 7.13 30.84
CA GLY A 742 -14.29 5.73 30.45
C GLY A 742 -12.97 4.98 30.45
N LEU A 743 -13.11 3.68 30.62
CA LEU A 743 -12.02 2.70 30.49
C LEU A 743 -12.41 1.68 29.46
N GLY A 744 -11.50 1.24 28.62
CA GLY A 744 -11.84 0.32 27.55
C GLY A 744 -10.68 -0.47 27.01
N TYR A 745 -11.05 -1.39 26.15
CA TYR A 745 -10.17 -2.21 25.34
C TYR A 745 -10.49 -1.99 23.87
N GLY A 746 -9.45 -1.83 23.05
CA GLY A 746 -9.53 -1.73 21.60
C GLY A 746 -8.73 -2.82 20.90
N PHE A 747 -9.22 -3.26 19.75
CA PHE A 747 -8.53 -4.25 18.92
C PHE A 747 -8.72 -3.89 17.44
N GLU A 748 -7.60 -3.87 16.69
CA GLU A 748 -7.63 -3.68 15.24
C GLU A 748 -7.84 -5.01 14.52
N SER A 749 -9.07 -5.27 14.09
CA SER A 749 -9.41 -6.48 13.35
C SER A 749 -9.45 -6.25 11.84
N ILE A 750 -9.44 -7.34 11.06
CA ILE A 750 -9.58 -7.31 9.59
C ILE A 750 -10.91 -6.69 9.15
N ILE A 751 -11.97 -6.84 9.95
CA ILE A 751 -13.29 -6.29 9.65
C ILE A 751 -13.47 -4.85 10.19
N GLY A 752 -12.41 -4.25 10.73
CA GLY A 752 -12.39 -2.92 11.31
C GLY A 752 -12.14 -2.91 12.81
N PRO A 753 -12.13 -1.73 13.45
CA PRO A 753 -11.86 -1.60 14.86
C PRO A 753 -12.95 -2.26 15.72
N MET A 754 -12.53 -2.93 16.79
CA MET A 754 -13.40 -3.40 17.85
C MET A 754 -13.09 -2.57 19.10
N GLN A 755 -14.12 -2.05 19.75
CA GLN A 755 -13.97 -1.30 21.01
C GLN A 755 -15.01 -1.74 22.03
N MET A 756 -14.57 -1.93 23.25
CA MET A 756 -15.41 -2.15 24.40
C MET A 756 -15.03 -1.13 25.49
N MET A 757 -15.96 -0.29 25.89
CA MET A 757 -15.70 0.79 26.87
C MET A 757 -16.78 0.82 27.93
N TYR A 758 -16.36 0.84 29.20
CA TYR A 758 -17.21 1.25 30.30
C TYR A 758 -17.11 2.76 30.46
N THR A 759 -18.25 3.45 30.51
CA THR A 759 -18.30 4.91 30.62
C THR A 759 -19.21 5.34 31.77
N LYS A 760 -18.84 6.43 32.42
CA LYS A 760 -19.62 6.99 33.54
C LYS A 760 -19.46 8.51 33.60
N SER A 761 -20.52 9.18 34.07
CA SER A 761 -20.48 10.58 34.49
C SER A 761 -20.75 10.67 35.99
N PRO A 762 -20.00 11.49 36.76
CA PRO A 762 -20.35 11.76 38.15
C PRO A 762 -21.71 12.42 38.32
N LEU A 763 -22.22 13.09 37.27
CA LEU A 763 -23.46 13.83 37.27
C LEU A 763 -24.71 12.99 36.85
N ASN A 764 -24.43 11.82 36.21
CA ASN A 764 -25.46 10.94 35.66
C ASN A 764 -25.47 9.56 36.34
N GLY A 765 -25.27 9.44 37.59
CA GLY A 765 -25.38 8.23 38.45
C GLY A 765 -25.09 6.84 37.88
N ASN A 766 -25.53 6.56 36.67
CA ASN A 766 -25.43 5.27 35.99
C ASN A 766 -24.21 5.17 35.07
N GLY A 767 -23.49 4.07 35.17
CA GLY A 767 -22.45 3.70 34.18
C GLY A 767 -23.08 2.91 33.04
N SER A 768 -22.50 3.03 31.85
CA SER A 768 -22.92 2.26 30.68
C SER A 768 -21.75 1.56 30.02
N VAL A 769 -21.99 0.39 29.46
CA VAL A 769 -21.04 -0.33 28.61
C VAL A 769 -21.38 -0.04 27.17
N PHE A 770 -20.37 0.39 26.43
CA PHE A 770 -20.41 0.56 24.98
C PHE A 770 -19.60 -0.55 24.33
N PHE A 771 -20.13 -1.13 23.25
CA PHE A 771 -19.45 -2.07 22.40
C PHE A 771 -19.66 -1.67 20.94
N SER A 772 -18.57 -1.70 20.16
CA SER A 772 -18.63 -1.56 18.70
C SER A 772 -17.69 -2.55 18.03
N LEU A 773 -18.07 -2.97 16.84
CA LEU A 773 -17.31 -3.87 15.97
C LEU A 773 -17.45 -3.39 14.54
N GLY A 774 -16.33 -3.35 13.83
CA GLY A 774 -16.29 -2.98 12.42
C GLY A 774 -16.14 -1.49 12.16
N PHE A 775 -15.95 -1.15 10.90
CA PHE A 775 -15.84 0.24 10.47
C PHE A 775 -17.19 0.95 10.60
N PRO A 776 -17.24 2.15 11.19
CA PRO A 776 -18.45 2.93 11.25
C PRO A 776 -18.77 3.53 9.87
N PHE A 777 -20.00 3.33 9.36
CA PHE A 777 -20.47 3.83 8.07
C PHE A 777 -21.92 4.31 8.10
#